data_44abd2f122afd085b9f798b3c26423cb
#
_entry.id   44abd2f122afd085b9f798b3c26423cb
#
_cell.length_a   1.000
_cell.length_b   1.000
_cell.length_c   1.000
_cell.angle_alpha   90.00
_cell.angle_beta   90.00
_cell.angle_gamma   90.00
#
_symmetry.space_group_name_H-M   'P 1'
#
loop_
_entity.id
_entity.type
_entity.pdbx_description
1 polymer ?
#
loop_
_entity_poly.entity_id
_entity_poly.type
_entity_poly.pdbx_seq_one_letter_code
_entity_poly.pdbx_strand_id
1 'polypeptide(L)'
;MPLDNPPKPNAKGHDPSSPRLEARLRRELKGEVLFDAFSRGRYSTDASIYQIEPLGVAAPRDKEDVAAALQIAREEGVPVLPRGGGTSQCGQTVARALVLDCSKYMQDVVAFDAEARRVKVQPGVVMERLNARLRPHKLWFPVDVSTGDRATIGGMTANNSCGSRSIRYGNMVHNVRAVDAILADGTSAHFAEVPGNFGPSGAGDVEPERYRGLVREMRDLHRREAEEIETRFPKLLRRVGGYNIDMISDAGHNMAHLLVGSEGTLGFFTEIELDLQPIPPHRALGICHFPSFYRAMDATQHIVKLGPSACELVDRTMIDLARENAVFRPIVDRFVQGQPEALLLTEFAGDDADDNLRRLRQLVELMADLGFPGAVVEDTDPAFQSAVWNVRKEGLNIMMSMKGDGKPISFIEDCAVRLEDLAEYTDRLTQVFHKHGTYGTWYAHASVGCLHVRPVINLKQEVGAKQMRAIAEEAFAMIREYKGSHSGEHGDGLVRSEHHEAMFGARIVRAFEEVKDTFDPQGLFNPGKIVRPPKMDDRSLFRFKPDYRQLPVETVLDWSEWGGFASAAEMCNNNGACRKSDPGVMCPSYRATGDEQHLTRGRANTLRLALSGQLGPDALVSDEMRDTLDLCVSCKGCKRECPTGVDMAKMKIEFLYQYRKRHGLTARDRAIAYLPRYAPYAARLAPVLNLRNRAGALAGLGEKMLGFSARRSLPEWQREYYRGSTDTGPMGGRNIVLLVDTLNRYFEPENAWAAERVLARAGYRVNTPEPAVGRPLCCGRTFLAAGLVDEARKEARRMLDALAPHVAAGTPIIGLEPSCLLTLRDEYPSILPGEKTQALAAHAQLFEEFVAGERAAGRFELPVKAMPGQAALLHGHCHQKAFNTAGAAAEALRLIPELNVESFDSTCCGMAGSFGFEAEHYDVSMKIGELGVLPKMREAAPETLLAACGISCRHQIADGTGREARHIVRILDEASTL
;
A
#
# COMPACT_ATOMS: atom_id res chain seq x y z
N MET A 1 15.97 -19.05 40.20
CA MET A 1 15.36 -20.31 39.78
C MET A 1 15.00 -20.15 38.31
N PRO A 2 15.44 -21.03 37.44
CA PRO A 2 15.11 -20.90 36.02
C PRO A 2 13.64 -21.23 35.78
N LEU A 3 12.92 -20.34 35.13
CA LEU A 3 11.55 -20.56 34.70
C LEU A 3 11.59 -21.31 33.35
N ASP A 4 11.85 -22.61 33.41
CA ASP A 4 11.52 -23.55 32.37
C ASP A 4 10.07 -23.99 32.55
N ASN A 5 9.15 -23.38 31.82
CA ASN A 5 7.98 -24.09 31.29
C ASN A 5 7.18 -23.17 30.34
N PRO A 6 7.11 -23.53 29.06
CA PRO A 6 6.03 -22.99 28.18
C PRO A 6 4.67 -23.42 28.78
N PRO A 7 3.58 -22.68 28.53
CA PRO A 7 2.27 -23.05 29.06
C PRO A 7 2.00 -24.51 28.71
N LYS A 8 1.66 -25.31 29.71
CA LYS A 8 1.36 -26.73 29.53
C LYS A 8 0.23 -26.87 28.51
N PRO A 9 0.36 -27.71 27.48
CA PRO A 9 -0.76 -28.02 26.62
C PRO A 9 -1.91 -28.53 27.49
N ASN A 10 -3.11 -27.99 27.23
CA ASN A 10 -4.32 -28.40 27.92
C ASN A 10 -4.43 -29.92 28.01
N ALA A 11 -4.86 -30.43 29.15
CA ALA A 11 -4.89 -31.85 29.54
C ALA A 11 -5.75 -32.75 28.61
N LYS A 12 -6.16 -32.33 27.43
CA LYS A 12 -6.97 -33.10 26.48
C LYS A 12 -6.26 -33.48 25.18
N GLY A 13 -4.96 -33.30 25.03
CA GLY A 13 -4.16 -33.87 23.92
C GLY A 13 -4.69 -33.63 22.50
N HIS A 14 -5.39 -32.54 22.28
CA HIS A 14 -5.91 -32.18 20.96
C HIS A 14 -4.89 -31.31 20.21
N ASP A 15 -4.55 -31.72 18.99
CA ASP A 15 -3.83 -30.86 18.05
C ASP A 15 -4.73 -29.63 17.77
N PRO A 16 -4.29 -28.41 18.16
CA PRO A 16 -5.10 -27.20 17.96
C PRO A 16 -5.38 -26.87 16.48
N SER A 17 -4.69 -27.49 15.52
CA SER A 17 -4.99 -27.42 14.08
C SER A 17 -6.01 -28.45 13.61
N SER A 18 -6.83 -29.00 14.54
CA SER A 18 -7.69 -30.14 14.22
C SER A 18 -8.79 -29.82 13.20
N PRO A 19 -9.12 -30.78 12.31
CA PRO A 19 -10.26 -30.69 11.39
C PRO A 19 -11.59 -30.35 12.09
N ARG A 20 -11.69 -30.60 13.37
CA ARG A 20 -12.86 -30.29 14.20
C ARG A 20 -13.05 -28.78 14.39
N LEU A 21 -11.99 -28.04 14.68
CA LEU A 21 -12.05 -26.55 14.82
C LEU A 21 -12.53 -25.94 13.50
N GLU A 22 -11.93 -26.31 12.38
CA GLU A 22 -12.31 -25.83 11.06
C GLU A 22 -13.77 -26.15 10.74
N ALA A 23 -14.20 -27.39 10.95
CA ALA A 23 -15.57 -27.82 10.65
C ALA A 23 -16.61 -27.07 11.51
N ARG A 24 -16.29 -26.79 12.78
CA ARG A 24 -17.18 -26.01 13.65
C ARG A 24 -17.29 -24.57 13.15
N LEU A 25 -16.16 -23.91 12.90
CA LEU A 25 -16.14 -22.52 12.41
C LEU A 25 -16.93 -22.40 11.09
N ARG A 26 -16.70 -23.32 10.11
CA ARG A 26 -17.44 -23.30 8.84
C ARG A 26 -18.94 -23.50 8.99
N ARG A 27 -19.38 -24.22 10.01
CA ARG A 27 -20.80 -24.46 10.27
C ARG A 27 -21.47 -23.31 11.01
N GLU A 28 -20.76 -22.64 11.90
CA GLU A 28 -21.33 -21.70 12.88
C GLU A 28 -21.11 -20.23 12.49
N LEU A 29 -20.16 -19.92 11.62
CA LEU A 29 -19.91 -18.57 11.13
C LEU A 29 -20.54 -18.33 9.76
N LYS A 30 -21.04 -17.13 9.53
CA LYS A 30 -21.47 -16.60 8.22
C LYS A 30 -20.26 -16.13 7.38
N GLY A 31 -19.18 -15.79 8.05
CA GLY A 31 -17.94 -15.28 7.49
C GLY A 31 -17.07 -16.36 6.85
N GLU A 32 -15.92 -15.95 6.36
CA GLU A 32 -14.98 -16.86 5.70
C GLU A 32 -14.10 -17.57 6.74
N VAL A 33 -13.77 -18.84 6.42
CA VAL A 33 -12.90 -19.68 7.26
C VAL A 33 -11.82 -20.31 6.38
N LEU A 34 -10.54 -19.99 6.67
CA LEU A 34 -9.38 -20.31 5.86
C LEU A 34 -8.36 -21.10 6.69
N PHE A 35 -8.16 -22.38 6.37
CA PHE A 35 -7.25 -23.28 7.10
C PHE A 35 -6.15 -23.89 6.21
N ASP A 36 -6.21 -23.65 4.91
CA ASP A 36 -5.17 -24.13 4.00
C ASP A 36 -3.81 -23.44 4.28
N ALA A 37 -2.71 -24.11 3.90
CA ALA A 37 -1.35 -23.65 4.16
C ALA A 37 -1.02 -22.29 3.50
N PHE A 38 -1.58 -22.03 2.31
CA PHE A 38 -1.36 -20.78 1.58
C PHE A 38 -2.03 -19.61 2.30
N SER A 39 -3.26 -19.79 2.78
CA SER A 39 -3.97 -18.77 3.56
C SER A 39 -3.28 -18.51 4.89
N ARG A 40 -2.94 -19.55 5.67
CA ARG A 40 -2.20 -19.41 6.94
C ARG A 40 -0.83 -18.72 6.71
N GLY A 41 -0.14 -19.10 5.63
CA GLY A 41 1.12 -18.46 5.24
C GLY A 41 0.98 -16.95 4.98
N ARG A 42 -0.09 -16.52 4.30
CA ARG A 42 -0.36 -15.08 4.05
C ARG A 42 -0.57 -14.28 5.33
N TYR A 43 -1.18 -14.89 6.34
CA TYR A 43 -1.45 -14.25 7.63
C TYR A 43 -0.35 -14.48 8.68
N SER A 44 0.72 -15.19 8.32
CA SER A 44 1.83 -15.49 9.25
C SER A 44 2.76 -14.30 9.52
N THR A 45 2.64 -13.21 8.78
CA THR A 45 3.51 -12.02 8.89
C THR A 45 2.70 -10.73 9.05
N ASP A 46 3.30 -9.73 9.65
CA ASP A 46 2.93 -8.32 9.62
C ASP A 46 4.12 -7.46 9.15
N ALA A 47 4.14 -6.17 9.43
CA ALA A 47 5.26 -5.32 9.02
C ALA A 47 6.52 -5.44 9.93
N SER A 48 6.52 -6.36 10.89
CA SER A 48 7.65 -6.65 11.76
C SER A 48 8.64 -7.65 11.14
N ILE A 49 9.66 -7.98 11.91
CA ILE A 49 10.66 -9.00 11.57
C ILE A 49 10.17 -10.43 11.77
N TYR A 50 9.00 -10.62 12.37
CA TYR A 50 8.50 -11.93 12.79
C TYR A 50 7.63 -12.62 11.74
N GLN A 51 7.63 -13.95 11.81
CA GLN A 51 6.73 -14.84 11.06
C GLN A 51 6.28 -15.98 11.97
N ILE A 52 5.01 -15.97 12.36
CA ILE A 52 4.40 -17.02 13.18
C ILE A 52 3.14 -17.50 12.45
N GLU A 53 3.13 -18.76 12.05
CA GLU A 53 2.01 -19.34 11.31
C GLU A 53 0.80 -19.52 12.23
N PRO A 54 -0.37 -18.93 11.87
CA PRO A 54 -1.59 -19.10 12.63
C PRO A 54 -2.16 -20.51 12.51
N LEU A 55 -3.04 -20.89 13.43
CA LEU A 55 -3.77 -22.16 13.39
C LEU A 55 -4.82 -22.17 12.28
N GLY A 56 -5.45 -21.04 12.06
CA GLY A 56 -6.42 -20.78 11.03
C GLY A 56 -6.77 -19.30 11.01
N VAL A 57 -7.56 -18.90 10.03
CA VAL A 57 -8.05 -17.52 9.86
C VAL A 57 -9.55 -17.54 9.67
N ALA A 58 -10.27 -16.66 10.35
CA ALA A 58 -11.67 -16.39 10.08
C ALA A 58 -11.86 -14.88 9.85
N ALA A 59 -12.71 -14.53 8.87
CA ALA A 59 -13.13 -13.17 8.60
C ALA A 59 -14.61 -13.02 8.99
N PRO A 60 -14.92 -12.59 10.22
CA PRO A 60 -16.29 -12.46 10.72
C PRO A 60 -17.03 -11.35 9.96
N ARG A 61 -18.33 -11.56 9.73
CA ARG A 61 -19.17 -10.57 9.06
C ARG A 61 -19.76 -9.55 10.02
N ASP A 62 -20.01 -9.98 11.25
CA ASP A 62 -20.69 -9.20 12.26
C ASP A 62 -20.22 -9.61 13.67
N LYS A 63 -20.75 -8.96 14.70
CA LYS A 63 -20.40 -9.24 16.10
C LYS A 63 -20.91 -10.61 16.57
N GLU A 64 -21.95 -11.13 15.96
CA GLU A 64 -22.48 -12.47 16.21
C GLU A 64 -21.47 -13.54 15.77
N ASP A 65 -20.88 -13.38 14.59
CA ASP A 65 -19.78 -14.25 14.10
C ASP A 65 -18.57 -14.20 15.05
N VAL A 66 -18.23 -12.99 15.54
CA VAL A 66 -17.14 -12.81 16.52
C VAL A 66 -17.45 -13.57 17.81
N ALA A 67 -18.65 -13.40 18.36
CA ALA A 67 -19.06 -14.09 19.60
C ALA A 67 -19.01 -15.61 19.42
N ALA A 68 -19.51 -16.14 18.30
CA ALA A 68 -19.47 -17.56 17.97
C ALA A 68 -18.02 -18.07 17.84
N ALA A 69 -17.13 -17.33 17.13
CA ALA A 69 -15.74 -17.70 16.98
C ALA A 69 -14.99 -17.72 18.32
N LEU A 70 -15.25 -16.74 19.19
CA LEU A 70 -14.68 -16.68 20.54
C LEU A 70 -15.17 -17.82 21.43
N GLN A 71 -16.46 -18.16 21.35
CA GLN A 71 -17.02 -19.30 22.07
C GLN A 71 -16.35 -20.61 21.62
N ILE A 72 -16.26 -20.84 20.30
CA ILE A 72 -15.60 -22.03 19.75
C ILE A 72 -14.16 -22.10 20.20
N ALA A 73 -13.41 -20.99 20.07
CA ALA A 73 -12.00 -20.93 20.44
C ALA A 73 -11.78 -21.25 21.93
N ARG A 74 -12.64 -20.71 22.81
CA ARG A 74 -12.61 -20.99 24.25
C ARG A 74 -12.90 -22.47 24.54
N GLU A 75 -13.89 -23.07 23.89
CA GLU A 75 -14.27 -24.47 24.09
C GLU A 75 -13.20 -25.44 23.56
N GLU A 76 -12.53 -25.08 22.47
CA GLU A 76 -11.44 -25.86 21.88
C GLU A 76 -10.06 -25.55 22.53
N GLY A 77 -9.97 -24.57 23.43
CA GLY A 77 -8.74 -24.16 24.09
C GLY A 77 -7.71 -23.52 23.15
N VAL A 78 -8.17 -22.78 22.14
CA VAL A 78 -7.37 -22.15 21.10
C VAL A 78 -7.24 -20.66 21.34
N PRO A 79 -6.02 -20.08 21.36
CA PRO A 79 -5.87 -18.64 21.45
C PRO A 79 -6.46 -17.92 20.22
N VAL A 80 -6.88 -16.68 20.43
CA VAL A 80 -7.44 -15.81 19.39
C VAL A 80 -6.56 -14.58 19.20
N LEU A 81 -6.34 -14.20 17.94
CA LEU A 81 -5.62 -12.99 17.56
C LEU A 81 -6.56 -12.07 16.79
N PRO A 82 -7.05 -10.97 17.37
CA PRO A 82 -7.76 -9.93 16.63
C PRO A 82 -6.81 -9.25 15.64
N ARG A 83 -7.23 -9.09 14.37
CA ARG A 83 -6.38 -8.50 13.35
C ARG A 83 -7.14 -7.47 12.50
N GLY A 84 -6.53 -6.30 12.31
CA GLY A 84 -6.99 -5.27 11.39
C GLY A 84 -6.15 -5.22 10.12
N GLY A 85 -5.51 -4.09 9.82
CA GLY A 85 -4.71 -3.87 8.59
C GLY A 85 -3.43 -4.71 8.46
N GLY A 86 -2.94 -5.30 9.55
CA GLY A 86 -1.69 -6.08 9.56
C GLY A 86 -0.46 -5.23 9.21
N THR A 87 -0.44 -3.97 9.67
CA THR A 87 0.64 -2.98 9.42
C THR A 87 1.55 -2.80 10.64
N SER A 88 1.36 -3.58 11.69
CA SER A 88 2.12 -3.53 12.93
C SER A 88 3.61 -3.82 12.70
N GLN A 89 4.47 -3.03 13.34
CA GLN A 89 5.93 -3.14 13.19
C GLN A 89 6.60 -3.92 14.31
N CYS A 90 5.88 -4.26 15.38
CA CYS A 90 6.43 -4.91 16.58
C CYS A 90 5.94 -6.35 16.77
N GLY A 91 5.19 -6.91 15.81
CA GLY A 91 4.73 -8.31 15.90
C GLY A 91 3.48 -8.50 16.75
N GLN A 92 2.65 -7.46 16.93
CA GLN A 92 1.38 -7.57 17.65
C GLN A 92 0.40 -8.51 16.95
N THR A 93 0.43 -8.55 15.60
CA THR A 93 -0.57 -9.21 14.77
C THR A 93 -0.09 -10.54 14.16
N VAL A 94 0.86 -11.20 14.82
CA VAL A 94 1.34 -12.55 14.48
C VAL A 94 1.37 -13.43 15.74
N ALA A 95 0.72 -14.58 15.68
CA ALA A 95 0.67 -15.56 16.77
C ALA A 95 0.27 -16.95 16.26
N ARG A 96 0.59 -18.00 17.02
CA ARG A 96 0.02 -19.34 16.84
C ARG A 96 -1.39 -19.39 17.43
N ALA A 97 -2.34 -18.74 16.77
CA ALA A 97 -3.70 -18.50 17.23
C ALA A 97 -4.70 -18.61 16.08
N LEU A 98 -5.99 -18.64 16.38
CA LEU A 98 -7.04 -18.36 15.40
C LEU A 98 -7.06 -16.85 15.14
N VAL A 99 -6.71 -16.44 13.93
CA VAL A 99 -6.78 -15.02 13.52
C VAL A 99 -8.22 -14.67 13.19
N LEU A 100 -8.74 -13.60 13.81
CA LEU A 100 -10.02 -12.98 13.45
C LEU A 100 -9.75 -11.68 12.71
N ASP A 101 -9.86 -11.72 11.37
CA ASP A 101 -9.64 -10.55 10.51
C ASP A 101 -10.93 -9.74 10.37
N CYS A 102 -11.04 -8.63 11.12
CA CYS A 102 -12.17 -7.72 11.03
C CYS A 102 -12.09 -6.72 9.86
N SER A 103 -10.97 -6.68 9.13
CA SER A 103 -10.72 -5.67 8.10
C SER A 103 -11.50 -5.88 6.80
N LYS A 104 -12.11 -7.06 6.58
CA LYS A 104 -12.83 -7.39 5.34
C LYS A 104 -14.30 -6.98 5.39
N TYR A 105 -15.01 -7.24 6.48
CA TYR A 105 -16.45 -7.07 6.58
C TYR A 105 -16.90 -6.07 7.63
N MET A 106 -16.22 -5.96 8.76
CA MET A 106 -16.60 -5.09 9.86
C MET A 106 -16.13 -3.64 9.65
N GLN A 107 -16.67 -2.96 8.65
CA GLN A 107 -16.22 -1.64 8.17
C GLN A 107 -17.33 -0.56 8.21
N ASP A 108 -18.37 -0.74 8.99
CA ASP A 108 -19.47 0.20 9.02
C ASP A 108 -19.25 1.37 9.98
N VAL A 109 -19.75 2.53 9.60
CA VAL A 109 -19.98 3.66 10.50
C VAL A 109 -21.35 3.44 11.13
N VAL A 110 -21.37 3.06 12.42
CA VAL A 110 -22.58 2.65 13.14
C VAL A 110 -23.44 3.84 13.50
N ALA A 111 -22.82 4.93 13.98
CA ALA A 111 -23.50 6.17 14.32
C ALA A 111 -22.59 7.38 14.05
N PHE A 112 -23.19 8.50 13.71
CA PHE A 112 -22.47 9.77 13.51
C PHE A 112 -23.33 10.93 13.98
N ASP A 113 -22.75 11.76 14.85
CA ASP A 113 -23.34 12.99 15.37
C ASP A 113 -22.39 14.17 15.07
N ALA A 114 -22.76 14.99 14.12
CA ALA A 114 -21.95 16.13 13.70
C ALA A 114 -21.94 17.26 14.74
N GLU A 115 -23.02 17.46 15.49
CA GLU A 115 -23.15 18.51 16.51
C GLU A 115 -22.31 18.16 17.74
N ALA A 116 -22.44 16.92 18.21
CA ALA A 116 -21.64 16.39 19.31
C ALA A 116 -20.20 16.10 18.88
N ARG A 117 -19.88 16.13 17.57
CA ARG A 117 -18.57 15.79 16.97
C ARG A 117 -18.13 14.38 17.38
N ARG A 118 -19.00 13.41 17.18
CA ARG A 118 -18.78 12.01 17.56
C ARG A 118 -19.09 11.07 16.43
N VAL A 119 -18.35 9.97 16.41
CA VAL A 119 -18.63 8.88 15.48
C VAL A 119 -18.40 7.54 16.18
N LYS A 120 -19.31 6.59 15.97
CA LYS A 120 -19.15 5.20 16.40
C LYS A 120 -18.90 4.33 15.15
N VAL A 121 -17.86 3.53 15.19
CA VAL A 121 -17.39 2.73 14.03
C VAL A 121 -17.09 1.30 14.44
N GLN A 122 -17.19 0.38 13.47
CA GLN A 122 -16.67 -0.96 13.60
C GLN A 122 -15.15 -0.99 13.48
N PRO A 123 -14.45 -2.00 14.07
CA PRO A 123 -12.99 -2.02 14.19
C PRO A 123 -12.24 -2.11 12.86
N GLY A 124 -12.85 -2.61 11.79
CA GLY A 124 -12.26 -2.73 10.45
C GLY A 124 -12.31 -1.47 9.60
N VAL A 125 -12.95 -0.39 10.08
CA VAL A 125 -13.01 0.89 9.36
C VAL A 125 -11.60 1.46 9.19
N VAL A 126 -11.22 1.79 7.96
CA VAL A 126 -9.93 2.43 7.65
C VAL A 126 -10.03 3.94 7.91
N MET A 127 -9.04 4.51 8.60
CA MET A 127 -9.03 5.90 9.05
C MET A 127 -9.31 6.91 7.92
N GLU A 128 -8.59 6.82 6.80
CA GLU A 128 -8.78 7.77 5.69
C GLU A 128 -10.16 7.62 5.02
N ARG A 129 -10.75 6.41 5.01
CA ARG A 129 -12.14 6.22 4.55
C ARG A 129 -13.14 6.87 5.49
N LEU A 130 -12.88 6.82 6.79
CA LEU A 130 -13.66 7.56 7.78
C LEU A 130 -13.55 9.05 7.52
N ASN A 131 -12.33 9.58 7.40
CA ASN A 131 -12.08 11.00 7.15
C ASN A 131 -12.71 11.48 5.83
N ALA A 132 -12.71 10.66 4.78
CA ALA A 132 -13.40 10.99 3.52
C ALA A 132 -14.92 11.17 3.72
N ARG A 133 -15.56 10.35 4.59
CA ARG A 133 -16.99 10.50 4.94
C ARG A 133 -17.27 11.72 5.81
N LEU A 134 -16.33 12.11 6.69
CA LEU A 134 -16.48 13.23 7.62
C LEU A 134 -16.20 14.60 6.96
N ARG A 135 -15.40 14.63 5.90
CA ARG A 135 -14.98 15.87 5.20
C ARG A 135 -16.12 16.78 4.75
N PRO A 136 -17.26 16.28 4.20
CA PRO A 136 -18.40 17.11 3.85
C PRO A 136 -18.98 17.89 5.04
N HIS A 137 -18.80 17.38 6.26
CA HIS A 137 -19.22 18.01 7.51
C HIS A 137 -18.14 18.93 8.12
N LYS A 138 -17.01 19.16 7.42
CA LYS A 138 -15.83 19.89 7.89
C LYS A 138 -15.22 19.32 9.17
N LEU A 139 -15.40 18.02 9.39
CA LEU A 139 -14.88 17.25 10.52
C LEU A 139 -13.87 16.21 10.04
N TRP A 140 -13.00 15.82 10.95
CA TRP A 140 -12.05 14.72 10.75
C TRP A 140 -11.69 14.04 12.06
N PHE A 141 -11.21 12.82 11.98
CA PHE A 141 -10.56 12.12 13.08
C PHE A 141 -9.06 12.46 13.04
N PRO A 142 -8.50 13.09 14.11
CA PRO A 142 -7.23 13.82 13.99
C PRO A 142 -5.98 12.97 14.26
N VAL A 143 -6.11 11.68 14.57
CA VAL A 143 -4.95 10.80 14.81
C VAL A 143 -4.37 10.35 13.47
N ASP A 144 -3.48 11.17 12.91
CA ASP A 144 -3.00 11.11 11.52
C ASP A 144 -1.79 10.18 11.33
N VAL A 145 -1.95 8.90 11.62
CA VAL A 145 -0.89 7.88 11.42
C VAL A 145 -0.43 7.82 9.96
N SER A 146 0.84 7.53 9.72
CA SER A 146 1.42 7.41 8.37
C SER A 146 0.76 6.33 7.50
N THR A 147 0.17 5.32 8.13
CA THR A 147 -0.55 4.22 7.48
C THR A 147 -2.06 4.44 7.42
N GLY A 148 -2.56 5.66 7.62
CA GLY A 148 -3.99 5.98 7.76
C GLY A 148 -4.87 5.56 6.59
N ASP A 149 -4.30 5.46 5.39
CA ASP A 149 -4.97 4.96 4.17
C ASP A 149 -5.25 3.44 4.19
N ARG A 150 -4.76 2.72 5.22
CA ARG A 150 -4.88 1.27 5.37
C ARG A 150 -4.95 0.76 6.81
N ALA A 151 -4.57 1.56 7.78
CA ALA A 151 -4.73 1.23 9.19
C ALA A 151 -6.21 1.28 9.58
N THR A 152 -6.64 0.29 10.36
CA THR A 152 -8.02 0.20 10.84
C THR A 152 -8.17 0.85 12.20
N ILE A 153 -9.30 1.46 12.49
CA ILE A 153 -9.59 2.12 13.78
C ILE A 153 -9.39 1.14 14.95
N GLY A 154 -9.85 -0.12 14.81
CA GLY A 154 -9.61 -1.14 15.85
C GLY A 154 -8.14 -1.43 16.10
N GLY A 155 -7.33 -1.51 15.03
CA GLY A 155 -5.87 -1.68 15.16
C GLY A 155 -5.20 -0.46 15.78
N MET A 156 -5.60 0.75 15.37
CA MET A 156 -5.09 2.01 15.93
C MET A 156 -5.42 2.14 17.42
N THR A 157 -6.66 1.76 17.82
CA THR A 157 -7.10 1.76 19.21
C THR A 157 -6.30 0.76 20.04
N ALA A 158 -6.18 -0.48 19.54
CA ALA A 158 -5.45 -1.53 20.25
C ALA A 158 -3.94 -1.21 20.40
N ASN A 159 -3.40 -0.37 19.54
CA ASN A 159 -1.99 0.03 19.56
C ASN A 159 -1.74 1.38 20.27
N ASN A 160 -2.78 2.11 20.67
CA ASN A 160 -2.71 3.49 21.14
C ASN A 160 -1.95 4.42 20.18
N SER A 161 -2.21 4.26 18.87
CA SER A 161 -1.49 4.95 17.79
C SER A 161 -1.59 6.47 17.89
N CYS A 162 -0.62 7.16 17.29
CA CYS A 162 -0.63 8.60 17.11
C CYS A 162 0.08 8.98 15.79
N GLY A 163 0.15 10.26 15.48
CA GLY A 163 0.70 10.75 14.22
C GLY A 163 1.42 12.08 14.37
N SER A 164 1.73 12.71 13.24
CA SER A 164 2.53 13.93 13.16
C SER A 164 1.97 15.12 13.96
N ARG A 165 0.64 15.17 14.09
CA ARG A 165 -0.07 16.25 14.79
C ARG A 165 -0.43 15.91 16.24
N SER A 166 0.21 14.92 16.83
CA SER A 166 -0.05 14.51 18.22
C SER A 166 0.28 15.56 19.26
N ILE A 167 1.20 16.47 18.98
CA ILE A 167 1.46 17.64 19.86
C ILE A 167 0.18 18.45 20.11
N ARG A 168 -0.76 18.45 19.16
CA ARG A 168 -2.03 19.16 19.27
C ARG A 168 -3.19 18.26 19.65
N TYR A 169 -3.25 17.04 19.10
CA TYR A 169 -4.42 16.17 19.21
C TYR A 169 -4.20 14.92 20.07
N GLY A 170 -2.98 14.69 20.54
CA GLY A 170 -2.63 13.52 21.36
C GLY A 170 -2.64 12.19 20.58
N ASN A 171 -2.77 11.12 21.35
CA ASN A 171 -2.81 9.73 20.89
C ASN A 171 -4.26 9.24 20.79
N MET A 172 -4.45 7.97 20.40
CA MET A 172 -5.79 7.34 20.39
C MET A 172 -6.50 7.46 21.74
N VAL A 173 -5.79 7.26 22.85
CA VAL A 173 -6.37 7.33 24.22
C VAL A 173 -7.04 8.66 24.53
N HIS A 174 -6.59 9.77 23.92
CA HIS A 174 -7.18 11.10 24.09
C HIS A 174 -8.41 11.34 23.19
N ASN A 175 -8.65 10.46 22.20
CA ASN A 175 -9.68 10.61 21.18
C ASN A 175 -10.69 9.45 21.15
N VAL A 176 -10.44 8.38 21.94
CA VAL A 176 -11.37 7.26 22.14
C VAL A 176 -12.26 7.54 23.35
N ARG A 177 -13.55 7.64 23.11
CA ARG A 177 -14.58 7.91 24.13
C ARG A 177 -15.12 6.66 24.80
N ALA A 178 -15.39 5.65 23.96
CA ALA A 178 -15.91 4.37 24.46
C ALA A 178 -15.51 3.22 23.51
N VAL A 179 -15.49 2.01 24.07
CA VAL A 179 -15.25 0.76 23.34
C VAL A 179 -16.27 -0.28 23.76
N ASP A 180 -17.01 -0.82 22.80
CA ASP A 180 -17.81 -2.04 23.03
C ASP A 180 -16.90 -3.25 22.77
N ALA A 181 -16.78 -4.14 23.74
CA ALA A 181 -15.88 -5.29 23.64
C ALA A 181 -16.52 -6.57 24.15
N ILE A 182 -16.08 -7.71 23.57
CA ILE A 182 -16.37 -9.06 24.07
C ILE A 182 -15.16 -9.55 24.87
N LEU A 183 -15.37 -9.90 26.13
CA LEU A 183 -14.36 -10.41 27.06
C LEU A 183 -14.10 -11.92 26.86
N ALA A 184 -13.06 -12.43 27.53
CA ALA A 184 -12.64 -13.83 27.40
C ALA A 184 -13.70 -14.85 27.86
N ASP A 185 -14.58 -14.46 28.78
CA ASP A 185 -15.69 -15.29 29.23
C ASP A 185 -16.94 -15.21 28.34
N GLY A 186 -16.91 -14.35 27.30
CA GLY A 186 -18.04 -14.11 26.40
C GLY A 186 -18.92 -12.94 26.79
N THR A 187 -18.65 -12.28 27.90
CA THR A 187 -19.41 -11.09 28.36
C THR A 187 -19.19 -9.94 27.37
N SER A 188 -20.28 -9.38 26.82
CA SER A 188 -20.24 -8.12 26.08
C SER A 188 -20.40 -6.95 27.08
N ALA A 189 -19.49 -5.98 26.99
CA ALA A 189 -19.50 -4.83 27.92
C ALA A 189 -19.16 -3.53 27.17
N HIS A 190 -19.74 -2.44 27.64
CA HIS A 190 -19.49 -1.08 27.16
C HIS A 190 -18.47 -0.39 28.08
N PHE A 191 -17.25 -0.18 27.58
CA PHE A 191 -16.17 0.49 28.31
C PHE A 191 -16.22 1.98 27.99
N ALA A 192 -16.48 2.80 29.00
CA ALA A 192 -16.63 4.25 28.87
C ALA A 192 -16.25 4.95 30.19
N GLU A 193 -16.65 6.20 30.33
CA GLU A 193 -16.45 7.00 31.55
C GLU A 193 -17.13 6.36 32.75
N VAL A 194 -16.40 6.22 33.86
CA VAL A 194 -16.86 5.66 35.13
C VAL A 194 -16.70 6.72 36.22
N PRO A 195 -17.80 7.20 36.80
CA PRO A 195 -17.73 8.23 37.85
C PRO A 195 -17.11 7.69 39.15
N GLY A 196 -16.60 8.59 40.00
CA GLY A 196 -15.97 8.21 41.26
C GLY A 196 -16.91 7.48 42.24
N ASN A 197 -18.20 7.81 42.20
CA ASN A 197 -19.24 7.16 43.00
C ASN A 197 -19.80 5.86 42.39
N PHE A 198 -19.13 5.26 41.41
CA PHE A 198 -19.52 3.98 40.83
C PHE A 198 -19.45 2.88 41.90
N GLY A 199 -20.60 2.42 42.39
CA GLY A 199 -20.75 1.49 43.51
C GLY A 199 -21.93 0.53 43.33
N PRO A 200 -22.17 -0.37 44.29
CA PRO A 200 -23.21 -1.42 44.21
C PRO A 200 -24.63 -0.89 44.00
N SER A 201 -24.90 0.37 44.31
CA SER A 201 -26.22 1.02 44.24
C SER A 201 -26.26 2.28 43.39
N GLY A 202 -25.21 2.60 42.63
CA GLY A 202 -25.19 3.75 41.72
C GLY A 202 -25.45 3.34 40.29
N ALA A 203 -26.09 4.16 39.51
CA ALA A 203 -26.46 4.16 38.07
C ALA A 203 -26.09 2.96 37.12
N GLY A 204 -25.80 1.78 37.63
CA GLY A 204 -25.22 0.67 36.95
C GLY A 204 -25.99 -0.65 36.99
N ASP A 205 -27.30 -0.65 37.23
CA ASP A 205 -28.09 -1.90 37.14
C ASP A 205 -28.17 -2.46 35.71
N VAL A 206 -27.75 -1.71 34.73
CA VAL A 206 -27.70 -2.11 33.30
C VAL A 206 -26.36 -2.80 32.91
N GLU A 207 -25.29 -2.52 33.68
CA GLU A 207 -23.96 -3.07 33.33
C GLU A 207 -23.77 -4.49 33.86
N PRO A 208 -23.12 -5.39 33.09
CA PRO A 208 -22.80 -6.74 33.52
C PRO A 208 -22.02 -6.76 34.85
N GLU A 209 -22.36 -7.70 35.76
CA GLU A 209 -21.62 -7.86 37.04
C GLU A 209 -20.13 -8.07 36.82
N ARG A 210 -19.75 -8.74 35.73
CA ARG A 210 -18.35 -8.92 35.33
C ARG A 210 -17.64 -7.58 35.12
N TYR A 211 -18.28 -6.65 34.40
CA TYR A 211 -17.72 -5.30 34.18
C TYR A 211 -17.59 -4.51 35.48
N ARG A 212 -18.62 -4.57 36.36
CA ARG A 212 -18.54 -3.93 37.68
C ARG A 212 -17.40 -4.49 38.53
N GLY A 213 -17.17 -5.80 38.45
CA GLY A 213 -16.00 -6.47 39.07
C GLY A 213 -14.69 -5.90 38.58
N LEU A 214 -14.54 -5.81 37.23
CA LEU A 214 -13.31 -5.26 36.61
C LEU A 214 -13.01 -3.83 37.09
N VAL A 215 -14.03 -2.94 37.13
CA VAL A 215 -13.84 -1.56 37.62
C VAL A 215 -13.29 -1.55 39.05
N ARG A 216 -13.86 -2.37 39.95
CA ARG A 216 -13.39 -2.46 41.34
C ARG A 216 -11.95 -2.96 41.43
N GLU A 217 -11.66 -4.07 40.75
CA GLU A 217 -10.32 -4.70 40.75
C GLU A 217 -9.25 -3.76 40.21
N MET A 218 -9.56 -3.02 39.12
CA MET A 218 -8.62 -2.04 38.54
C MET A 218 -8.36 -0.84 39.44
N ARG A 219 -9.40 -0.35 40.15
CA ARG A 219 -9.24 0.70 41.17
C ARG A 219 -8.39 0.24 42.34
N ASP A 220 -8.62 -0.99 42.85
CA ASP A 220 -7.82 -1.58 43.92
C ASP A 220 -6.37 -1.76 43.52
N LEU A 221 -6.10 -2.23 42.29
CA LEU A 221 -4.76 -2.33 41.72
C LEU A 221 -4.08 -0.96 41.66
N HIS A 222 -4.75 0.04 41.05
CA HIS A 222 -4.17 1.39 40.93
C HIS A 222 -3.85 1.99 42.31
N ARG A 223 -4.77 1.88 43.30
CA ARG A 223 -4.56 2.38 44.66
C ARG A 223 -3.35 1.73 45.32
N ARG A 224 -3.20 0.44 45.17
CA ARG A 224 -2.07 -0.33 45.71
C ARG A 224 -0.74 0.03 45.03
N GLU A 225 -0.76 0.33 43.72
CA GLU A 225 0.45 0.58 42.92
C GLU A 225 0.73 2.07 42.69
N ALA A 226 -0.05 3.00 43.27
CA ALA A 226 -0.02 4.42 42.96
C ALA A 226 1.39 5.06 43.05
N GLU A 227 2.18 4.73 44.09
CA GLU A 227 3.54 5.24 44.26
C GLU A 227 4.51 4.78 43.18
N GLU A 228 4.44 3.49 42.81
CA GLU A 228 5.27 2.93 41.73
C GLU A 228 4.85 3.49 40.37
N ILE A 229 3.55 3.66 40.13
CA ILE A 229 3.02 4.27 38.90
C ILE A 229 3.57 5.69 38.76
N GLU A 230 3.45 6.51 39.79
CA GLU A 230 3.93 7.90 39.77
C GLU A 230 5.46 7.98 39.53
N THR A 231 6.21 7.02 40.08
CA THR A 231 7.67 7.00 40.00
C THR A 231 8.19 6.43 38.69
N ARG A 232 7.53 5.41 38.13
CA ARG A 232 8.06 4.58 37.02
C ARG A 232 7.53 4.97 35.65
N PHE A 233 6.26 5.44 35.58
CA PHE A 233 5.70 5.79 34.29
C PHE A 233 6.35 7.05 33.70
N PRO A 234 6.83 7.01 32.44
CA PRO A 234 7.38 8.18 31.77
C PRO A 234 6.36 9.34 31.71
N LYS A 235 6.76 10.54 32.08
CA LYS A 235 5.90 11.73 32.02
C LYS A 235 6.03 12.42 30.65
N LEU A 236 5.68 11.69 29.60
CA LEU A 236 5.76 12.10 28.21
C LEU A 236 4.44 11.87 27.51
N LEU A 237 4.13 12.71 26.50
CA LEU A 237 2.96 12.50 25.65
C LEU A 237 3.08 11.19 24.85
N ARG A 238 4.27 10.90 24.34
CA ARG A 238 4.60 9.70 23.56
C ARG A 238 5.00 8.55 24.48
N ARG A 239 3.98 7.88 25.03
CA ARG A 239 4.13 6.73 25.88
C ARG A 239 2.95 5.77 25.68
N VAL A 240 3.21 4.61 25.11
CA VAL A 240 2.19 3.59 24.83
C VAL A 240 2.58 2.19 25.35
N GLY A 241 3.74 2.05 25.99
CA GLY A 241 4.22 0.77 26.53
C GLY A 241 3.42 0.31 27.76
N GLY A 242 3.12 -0.98 27.83
CA GLY A 242 2.33 -1.59 28.90
C GLY A 242 0.84 -1.25 28.84
N TYR A 243 0.12 -1.56 29.92
CA TYR A 243 -1.28 -1.15 30.06
C TYR A 243 -1.39 0.23 30.72
N ASN A 244 -2.41 1.01 30.37
CA ASN A 244 -2.66 2.36 30.88
C ASN A 244 -3.25 2.34 32.30
N ILE A 245 -2.62 1.63 33.24
CA ILE A 245 -3.06 1.55 34.64
C ILE A 245 -2.91 2.88 35.39
N ASP A 246 -2.07 3.76 34.91
CA ASP A 246 -1.89 5.13 35.41
C ASP A 246 -3.06 6.06 35.09
N MET A 247 -3.95 5.67 34.17
CA MET A 247 -5.17 6.41 33.84
C MET A 247 -6.39 6.01 34.69
N ILE A 248 -6.23 5.05 35.59
CA ILE A 248 -7.27 4.66 36.55
C ILE A 248 -7.29 5.64 37.74
N SER A 249 -8.46 5.97 38.24
CA SER A 249 -8.62 6.87 39.38
C SER A 249 -9.90 6.60 40.16
N ASP A 250 -9.83 6.74 41.47
CA ASP A 250 -11.01 6.69 42.35
C ASP A 250 -11.95 7.88 42.15
N ALA A 251 -11.43 9.01 41.71
CA ALA A 251 -12.25 10.22 41.45
C ALA A 251 -13.13 10.12 40.19
N GLY A 252 -12.85 9.14 39.36
CA GLY A 252 -13.47 8.89 38.04
C GLY A 252 -12.43 8.70 36.97
N HIS A 253 -12.71 7.86 36.00
CA HIS A 253 -11.80 7.54 34.87
C HIS A 253 -12.57 6.90 33.74
N ASN A 254 -11.97 6.87 32.55
CA ASN A 254 -12.56 6.17 31.42
C ASN A 254 -11.95 4.75 31.30
N MET A 255 -12.79 3.72 31.53
CA MET A 255 -12.36 2.32 31.43
C MET A 255 -11.96 1.90 30.00
N ALA A 256 -12.41 2.61 28.96
CA ALA A 256 -11.95 2.35 27.58
C ALA A 256 -10.45 2.60 27.43
N HIS A 257 -9.87 3.52 28.21
CA HIS A 257 -8.44 3.84 28.16
C HIS A 257 -7.54 2.65 28.53
N LEU A 258 -8.03 1.70 29.36
CA LEU A 258 -7.30 0.46 29.66
C LEU A 258 -7.27 -0.50 28.46
N LEU A 259 -8.30 -0.48 27.62
CA LEU A 259 -8.36 -1.27 26.38
C LEU A 259 -7.52 -0.63 25.24
N VAL A 260 -7.40 0.71 25.26
CA VAL A 260 -6.54 1.42 24.31
C VAL A 260 -5.06 1.10 24.60
N GLY A 261 -4.34 0.60 23.61
CA GLY A 261 -2.96 0.14 23.76
C GLY A 261 -2.81 -1.29 24.28
N SER A 262 -3.93 -2.03 24.47
CA SER A 262 -3.87 -3.42 24.99
C SER A 262 -3.43 -4.45 23.96
N GLU A 263 -3.16 -4.09 22.72
CA GLU A 263 -2.69 -4.97 21.63
C GLU A 263 -3.58 -6.20 21.40
N GLY A 264 -4.89 -6.06 21.69
CA GLY A 264 -5.84 -7.15 21.55
C GLY A 264 -5.65 -8.27 22.59
N THR A 265 -5.04 -7.98 23.75
CA THR A 265 -4.80 -8.96 24.82
C THR A 265 -5.90 -9.00 25.89
N LEU A 266 -6.76 -7.97 25.98
CA LEU A 266 -7.78 -7.84 27.03
C LEU A 266 -9.21 -8.12 26.56
N GLY A 267 -9.47 -8.09 25.25
CA GLY A 267 -10.79 -8.34 24.69
C GLY A 267 -10.83 -8.10 23.18
N PHE A 268 -11.94 -8.46 22.54
CA PHE A 268 -12.20 -8.19 21.13
C PHE A 268 -13.11 -6.97 20.98
N PHE A 269 -12.64 -5.92 20.30
CA PHE A 269 -13.41 -4.69 20.08
C PHE A 269 -14.45 -4.92 18.97
N THR A 270 -15.71 -4.62 19.24
CA THR A 270 -16.80 -4.73 18.26
C THR A 270 -17.22 -3.38 17.70
N GLU A 271 -17.21 -2.32 18.53
CA GLU A 271 -17.50 -0.95 18.13
C GLU A 271 -16.62 0.01 18.94
N ILE A 272 -16.27 1.16 18.35
CA ILE A 272 -15.41 2.18 18.98
C ILE A 272 -16.05 3.55 18.75
N GLU A 273 -16.27 4.31 19.82
CA GLU A 273 -16.73 5.69 19.76
C GLU A 273 -15.56 6.66 19.86
N LEU A 274 -15.50 7.60 18.92
CA LEU A 274 -14.40 8.54 18.71
C LEU A 274 -14.89 9.98 18.80
N ASP A 275 -14.07 10.85 19.40
CA ASP A 275 -14.21 12.29 19.34
C ASP A 275 -13.59 12.84 18.04
N LEU A 276 -14.28 13.80 17.41
CA LEU A 276 -13.87 14.40 16.13
C LEU A 276 -13.46 15.85 16.32
N GLN A 277 -12.62 16.34 15.41
CA GLN A 277 -12.16 17.73 15.40
C GLN A 277 -12.59 18.44 14.11
N PRO A 278 -12.77 19.78 14.16
CA PRO A 278 -12.91 20.58 12.95
C PRO A 278 -11.65 20.51 12.09
N ILE A 279 -11.82 20.49 10.77
CA ILE A 279 -10.69 20.57 9.83
C ILE A 279 -10.18 22.03 9.85
N PRO A 280 -8.90 22.29 10.19
CA PRO A 280 -8.35 23.64 10.16
C PRO A 280 -8.40 24.21 8.72
N PRO A 281 -9.04 25.38 8.49
CA PRO A 281 -9.19 25.94 7.15
C PRO A 281 -7.88 26.49 6.58
N HIS A 282 -6.98 26.94 7.45
CA HIS A 282 -5.74 27.60 7.05
C HIS A 282 -4.52 26.88 7.61
N ARG A 283 -3.47 26.79 6.78
CA ARG A 283 -2.19 26.20 7.13
C ARG A 283 -1.05 27.02 6.56
N ALA A 284 0.07 27.09 7.29
CA ALA A 284 1.32 27.66 6.85
C ALA A 284 2.45 26.68 7.22
N LEU A 285 3.41 26.47 6.32
CA LEU A 285 4.52 25.53 6.48
C LEU A 285 5.84 26.27 6.41
N GLY A 286 6.68 26.10 7.42
CA GLY A 286 8.09 26.50 7.42
C GLY A 286 8.99 25.27 7.35
N ILE A 287 9.90 25.23 6.36
CA ILE A 287 10.86 24.15 6.17
C ILE A 287 12.23 24.64 6.60
N CYS A 288 12.64 24.28 7.82
CA CYS A 288 13.89 24.74 8.43
C CYS A 288 15.04 23.84 8.01
N HIS A 289 16.16 24.42 7.56
CA HIS A 289 17.34 23.71 7.08
C HIS A 289 18.47 23.79 8.11
N PHE A 290 19.11 22.65 8.37
CA PHE A 290 20.19 22.56 9.35
C PHE A 290 21.45 21.94 8.76
N PRO A 291 22.65 22.49 9.11
CA PRO A 291 23.93 21.95 8.65
C PRO A 291 24.39 20.72 9.43
N SER A 292 23.71 20.35 10.52
CA SER A 292 23.96 19.11 11.26
C SER A 292 22.67 18.59 11.89
N PHE A 293 22.62 17.28 12.04
CA PHE A 293 21.50 16.59 12.69
C PHE A 293 21.31 17.04 14.15
N TYR A 294 22.42 17.15 14.91
CA TYR A 294 22.39 17.61 16.31
C TYR A 294 21.71 18.97 16.45
N ARG A 295 22.07 19.94 15.58
CA ARG A 295 21.49 21.29 15.63
C ARG A 295 20.00 21.30 15.30
N ALA A 296 19.53 20.41 14.44
CA ALA A 296 18.09 20.27 14.18
C ALA A 296 17.35 19.77 15.43
N MET A 297 17.92 18.78 16.11
CA MET A 297 17.32 18.23 17.32
C MET A 297 17.32 19.22 18.48
N ASP A 298 18.40 19.97 18.66
CA ASP A 298 18.53 21.02 19.67
C ASP A 298 17.52 22.18 19.43
N ALA A 299 17.37 22.61 18.18
CA ALA A 299 16.45 23.70 17.82
C ALA A 299 14.97 23.34 18.09
N THR A 300 14.61 22.06 18.11
CA THR A 300 13.23 21.60 18.25
C THR A 300 12.57 22.13 19.53
N GLN A 301 13.28 22.12 20.68
CA GLN A 301 12.77 22.62 21.97
C GLN A 301 12.40 24.11 21.94
N HIS A 302 13.02 24.88 21.05
CA HIS A 302 12.74 26.31 20.88
C HIS A 302 11.57 26.51 19.90
N ILE A 303 11.54 25.78 18.78
CA ILE A 303 10.50 25.85 17.75
C ILE A 303 9.14 25.48 18.32
N VAL A 304 9.06 24.47 19.17
CA VAL A 304 7.80 23.99 19.78
C VAL A 304 7.11 25.07 20.62
N LYS A 305 7.87 26.02 21.21
CA LYS A 305 7.31 27.15 21.99
C LYS A 305 6.47 28.11 21.15
N LEU A 306 6.61 28.09 19.82
CA LEU A 306 5.75 28.84 18.89
C LEU A 306 4.37 28.21 18.68
N GLY A 307 4.11 27.04 19.27
CA GLY A 307 2.84 26.34 19.19
C GLY A 307 2.51 25.76 17.80
N PRO A 308 3.43 25.07 17.13
CA PRO A 308 3.14 24.43 15.85
C PRO A 308 2.12 23.30 16.01
N SER A 309 1.40 22.99 14.94
CA SER A 309 0.53 21.80 14.87
C SER A 309 1.32 20.52 14.56
N ALA A 310 2.51 20.65 13.97
CA ALA A 310 3.47 19.56 13.75
C ALA A 310 4.88 20.13 13.62
N CYS A 311 5.89 19.39 14.05
CA CYS A 311 7.31 19.64 13.73
C CYS A 311 8.00 18.28 13.52
N GLU A 312 8.36 18.00 12.25
CA GLU A 312 8.78 16.69 11.79
C GLU A 312 10.18 16.69 11.21
N LEU A 313 11.00 15.72 11.63
CA LEU A 313 12.36 15.56 11.11
C LEU A 313 12.37 14.79 9.78
N VAL A 314 13.24 15.25 8.88
CA VAL A 314 13.68 14.54 7.67
C VAL A 314 15.21 14.61 7.62
N ASP A 315 15.89 13.45 7.63
CA ASP A 315 17.36 13.40 7.59
C ASP A 315 17.92 13.43 6.16
N ARG A 316 19.24 13.56 6.05
CA ARG A 316 19.98 13.54 4.79
C ARG A 316 19.72 12.27 3.98
N THR A 317 19.74 11.10 4.63
CA THR A 317 19.55 9.82 3.96
C THR A 317 18.19 9.76 3.26
N MET A 318 17.15 10.22 3.92
CA MET A 318 15.81 10.28 3.35
C MET A 318 15.72 11.29 2.20
N ILE A 319 16.38 12.45 2.31
CA ILE A 319 16.43 13.45 1.23
C ILE A 319 17.07 12.84 -0.02
N ASP A 320 18.23 12.18 0.13
CA ASP A 320 18.99 11.63 -0.99
C ASP A 320 18.21 10.47 -1.66
N LEU A 321 17.65 9.55 -0.89
CA LEU A 321 16.80 8.47 -1.42
C LEU A 321 15.52 8.99 -2.10
N ALA A 322 14.91 10.07 -1.57
CA ALA A 322 13.75 10.70 -2.19
C ALA A 322 14.11 11.37 -3.53
N ARG A 323 15.34 11.95 -3.65
CA ARG A 323 15.86 12.47 -4.91
C ARG A 323 16.11 11.40 -5.97
N GLU A 324 16.47 10.17 -5.57
CA GLU A 324 16.59 9.03 -6.49
C GLU A 324 15.24 8.59 -7.04
N ASN A 325 14.15 8.84 -6.32
CA ASN A 325 12.81 8.46 -6.72
C ASN A 325 12.20 9.49 -7.70
N ALA A 326 11.89 9.07 -8.93
CA ALA A 326 11.36 9.93 -9.98
C ALA A 326 10.02 10.62 -9.61
N VAL A 327 9.27 10.08 -8.66
CA VAL A 327 7.99 10.68 -8.19
C VAL A 327 8.26 11.82 -7.21
N PHE A 328 9.21 11.64 -6.30
CA PHE A 328 9.48 12.60 -5.24
C PHE A 328 10.51 13.66 -5.59
N ARG A 329 11.43 13.35 -6.51
CA ARG A 329 12.49 14.29 -6.93
C ARG A 329 11.98 15.71 -7.25
N PRO A 330 10.96 15.92 -8.11
CA PRO A 330 10.52 17.27 -8.45
C PRO A 330 9.98 18.05 -7.25
N ILE A 331 9.44 17.34 -6.25
CA ILE A 331 8.93 17.93 -5.03
C ILE A 331 10.08 18.32 -4.12
N VAL A 332 11.01 17.38 -3.89
CA VAL A 332 12.18 17.59 -3.01
C VAL A 332 13.09 18.71 -3.53
N ASP A 333 13.36 18.74 -4.83
CA ASP A 333 14.21 19.77 -5.46
C ASP A 333 13.58 21.17 -5.38
N ARG A 334 12.27 21.29 -5.16
CA ARG A 334 11.61 22.59 -4.97
C ARG A 334 11.78 23.16 -3.57
N PHE A 335 11.85 22.31 -2.52
CA PHE A 335 11.90 22.81 -1.14
C PHE A 335 13.25 22.65 -0.44
N VAL A 336 14.11 21.74 -0.90
CA VAL A 336 15.43 21.54 -0.30
C VAL A 336 16.43 22.51 -0.89
N GLN A 337 16.94 23.41 -0.05
CA GLN A 337 17.98 24.38 -0.41
C GLN A 337 19.36 23.89 0.03
N GLY A 338 20.33 23.92 -0.89
CA GLY A 338 21.71 23.52 -0.57
C GLY A 338 21.85 22.02 -0.27
N GLN A 339 22.65 21.73 0.74
CA GLN A 339 23.01 20.36 1.17
C GLN A 339 22.80 20.24 2.70
N PRO A 340 21.57 20.33 3.20
CA PRO A 340 21.31 20.20 4.63
C PRO A 340 21.51 18.76 5.11
N GLU A 341 21.99 18.59 6.34
CA GLU A 341 22.05 17.29 7.00
C GLU A 341 20.69 16.90 7.61
N ALA A 342 19.84 17.88 7.89
CA ALA A 342 18.50 17.65 8.40
C ALA A 342 17.54 18.81 8.06
N LEU A 343 16.26 18.47 7.97
CA LEU A 343 15.16 19.44 7.85
C LEU A 343 14.18 19.26 9.00
N LEU A 344 13.59 20.36 9.47
CA LEU A 344 12.38 20.33 10.30
C LEU A 344 11.22 20.95 9.53
N LEU A 345 10.17 20.13 9.28
CA LEU A 345 8.92 20.56 8.68
C LEU A 345 8.00 21.09 9.79
N THR A 346 7.80 22.38 9.90
CA THR A 346 7.05 23.04 10.97
C THR A 346 5.75 23.60 10.42
N GLU A 347 4.61 23.02 10.83
CA GLU A 347 3.27 23.43 10.38
C GLU A 347 2.56 24.27 11.45
N PHE A 348 1.95 25.37 11.02
CA PHE A 348 0.97 26.11 11.81
C PHE A 348 -0.39 25.99 11.15
N ALA A 349 -1.41 25.58 11.91
CA ALA A 349 -2.75 25.36 11.39
C ALA A 349 -3.80 25.91 12.36
N GLY A 350 -4.83 26.58 11.83
CA GLY A 350 -5.88 27.20 12.66
C GLY A 350 -6.96 27.85 11.82
N ASP A 351 -7.87 28.56 12.51
CA ASP A 351 -8.98 29.27 11.91
C ASP A 351 -8.59 30.65 11.37
N ASP A 352 -7.50 31.22 11.87
CA ASP A 352 -6.99 32.53 11.50
C ASP A 352 -5.70 32.39 10.65
N ALA A 353 -5.80 32.81 9.38
CA ALA A 353 -4.68 32.79 8.44
C ALA A 353 -3.56 33.75 8.86
N ASP A 354 -3.90 34.94 9.37
CA ASP A 354 -2.92 35.97 9.76
C ASP A 354 -2.14 35.51 10.99
N ASP A 355 -2.78 34.82 11.93
CA ASP A 355 -2.08 34.23 13.09
C ASP A 355 -1.08 33.15 12.63
N ASN A 356 -1.45 32.29 11.70
CA ASN A 356 -0.54 31.29 11.15
C ASN A 356 0.67 31.93 10.44
N LEU A 357 0.45 32.99 9.66
CA LEU A 357 1.52 33.73 9.00
C LEU A 357 2.39 34.50 10.00
N ARG A 358 1.81 35.03 11.07
CA ARG A 358 2.58 35.68 12.15
C ARG A 358 3.51 34.67 12.82
N ARG A 359 3.03 33.47 13.15
CA ARG A 359 3.85 32.39 13.75
C ARG A 359 4.93 31.89 12.78
N LEU A 360 4.64 31.83 11.49
CA LEU A 360 5.64 31.49 10.48
C LEU A 360 6.77 32.53 10.43
N ARG A 361 6.45 33.83 10.48
CA ARG A 361 7.46 34.91 10.60
C ARG A 361 8.27 34.79 11.89
N GLN A 362 7.63 34.50 13.03
CA GLN A 362 8.33 34.25 14.29
C GLN A 362 9.28 33.06 14.20
N LEU A 363 8.94 32.02 13.41
CA LEU A 363 9.83 30.91 13.15
C LEU A 363 11.06 31.35 12.36
N VAL A 364 10.90 32.21 11.34
CA VAL A 364 12.04 32.77 10.57
C VAL A 364 12.96 33.59 11.46
N GLU A 365 12.40 34.45 12.33
CA GLU A 365 13.15 35.25 13.31
C GLU A 365 13.88 34.34 14.31
N LEU A 366 13.20 33.37 14.89
CA LEU A 366 13.79 32.38 15.80
C LEU A 366 14.96 31.62 15.17
N MET A 367 14.82 31.21 13.92
CA MET A 367 15.89 30.49 13.22
C MET A 367 17.11 31.40 12.99
N ALA A 368 16.90 32.68 12.70
CA ALA A 368 17.99 33.64 12.60
C ALA A 368 18.71 33.86 13.97
N ASP A 369 17.95 33.95 15.06
CA ASP A 369 18.47 34.06 16.43
C ASP A 369 19.28 32.82 16.86
N LEU A 370 18.86 31.65 16.40
CA LEU A 370 19.58 30.39 16.61
C LEU A 370 20.85 30.25 15.73
N GLY A 371 21.13 31.23 14.87
CA GLY A 371 22.33 31.27 14.01
C GLY A 371 22.10 30.66 12.61
N PHE A 372 20.85 30.54 12.15
CA PHE A 372 20.48 30.03 10.84
C PHE A 372 19.67 31.04 10.00
N PRO A 373 20.20 32.26 9.72
CA PRO A 373 19.48 33.26 8.94
C PRO A 373 19.26 32.80 7.52
N GLY A 374 18.04 32.96 6.99
CA GLY A 374 17.65 32.56 5.65
C GLY A 374 17.49 31.03 5.42
N ALA A 375 17.50 30.23 6.49
CA ALA A 375 17.41 28.79 6.43
C ALA A 375 15.97 28.26 6.48
N VAL A 376 14.96 29.08 6.28
CA VAL A 376 13.54 28.68 6.28
C VAL A 376 12.94 28.90 4.89
N VAL A 377 12.39 27.85 4.30
CA VAL A 377 11.51 27.96 3.14
C VAL A 377 10.08 28.06 3.64
N GLU A 378 9.40 29.16 3.29
CA GLU A 378 8.02 29.42 3.68
C GLU A 378 7.07 29.00 2.57
N ASP A 379 5.96 28.31 2.90
CA ASP A 379 4.95 27.90 1.94
C ASP A 379 3.53 28.01 2.50
N THR A 380 2.63 28.53 1.68
CA THR A 380 1.19 28.68 2.00
C THR A 380 0.29 28.02 0.95
N ASP A 381 0.86 27.40 -0.11
CA ASP A 381 0.10 26.67 -1.12
C ASP A 381 -0.35 25.29 -0.59
N PRO A 382 -1.64 25.03 -0.37
CA PRO A 382 -2.13 23.78 0.18
C PRO A 382 -1.74 22.55 -0.66
N ALA A 383 -1.64 22.72 -1.99
CA ALA A 383 -1.29 21.61 -2.88
C ALA A 383 0.19 21.22 -2.70
N PHE A 384 1.06 22.20 -2.60
CA PHE A 384 2.47 21.96 -2.38
C PHE A 384 2.77 21.45 -0.97
N GLN A 385 2.13 22.01 0.06
CA GLN A 385 2.22 21.50 1.43
C GLN A 385 1.82 20.02 1.49
N SER A 386 0.71 19.66 0.82
CA SER A 386 0.26 18.27 0.75
C SER A 386 1.31 17.36 0.09
N ALA A 387 1.98 17.84 -0.97
CA ALA A 387 3.05 17.10 -1.63
C ALA A 387 4.28 16.90 -0.73
N VAL A 388 4.69 17.94 0.02
CA VAL A 388 5.79 17.85 1.01
C VAL A 388 5.46 16.85 2.12
N TRP A 389 4.24 16.92 2.67
CA TRP A 389 3.79 15.98 3.70
C TRP A 389 3.73 14.54 3.17
N ASN A 390 3.41 14.34 1.89
CA ASN A 390 3.41 13.02 1.29
C ASN A 390 4.83 12.43 1.20
N VAL A 391 5.84 13.24 0.87
CA VAL A 391 7.25 12.80 0.93
C VAL A 391 7.61 12.35 2.36
N ARG A 392 7.24 13.14 3.38
CA ARG A 392 7.50 12.79 4.78
C ARG A 392 6.76 11.51 5.20
N LYS A 393 5.49 11.35 4.82
CA LYS A 393 4.65 10.17 5.10
C LYS A 393 5.25 8.89 4.52
N GLU A 394 5.84 8.97 3.34
CA GLU A 394 6.47 7.83 2.67
C GLU A 394 7.91 7.54 3.11
N GLY A 395 8.46 8.33 4.03
CA GLY A 395 9.87 8.24 4.47
C GLY A 395 10.30 6.85 4.92
N LEU A 396 9.50 6.14 5.74
CA LEU A 396 9.78 4.75 6.11
C LEU A 396 9.92 3.86 4.87
N ASN A 397 9.00 4.00 3.94
CA ASN A 397 8.94 3.15 2.75
C ASN A 397 10.11 3.43 1.81
N ILE A 398 10.50 4.70 1.69
CA ILE A 398 11.68 5.14 0.93
C ILE A 398 12.94 4.46 1.50
N MET A 399 13.14 4.50 2.82
CA MET A 399 14.28 3.85 3.46
C MET A 399 14.25 2.32 3.33
N MET A 400 13.07 1.70 3.44
CA MET A 400 12.91 0.25 3.27
C MET A 400 13.10 -0.25 1.83
N SER A 401 13.21 0.65 0.85
CA SER A 401 13.49 0.29 -0.55
C SER A 401 14.96 -0.09 -0.82
N MET A 402 15.84 0.08 0.17
CA MET A 402 17.26 -0.30 0.07
C MET A 402 17.40 -1.75 -0.42
N LYS A 403 18.26 -1.96 -1.43
CA LYS A 403 18.56 -3.29 -1.98
C LYS A 403 19.58 -4.04 -1.11
N GLY A 404 19.66 -5.35 -1.29
CA GLY A 404 20.54 -6.21 -0.49
C GLY A 404 19.89 -6.73 0.79
N ASP A 405 20.65 -7.50 1.58
CA ASP A 405 20.16 -8.21 2.76
C ASP A 405 20.23 -7.38 4.05
N GLY A 406 21.06 -6.33 4.11
CA GLY A 406 21.04 -5.34 5.17
C GLY A 406 19.80 -4.46 5.03
N LYS A 407 18.96 -4.43 6.05
CA LYS A 407 17.71 -3.67 6.06
C LYS A 407 17.62 -2.79 7.30
N PRO A 408 16.98 -1.62 7.20
CA PRO A 408 16.61 -0.84 8.38
C PRO A 408 15.63 -1.63 9.25
N ILE A 409 16.03 -2.01 10.45
CA ILE A 409 15.25 -2.89 11.33
C ILE A 409 14.55 -2.08 12.42
N SER A 410 13.25 -2.34 12.59
CA SER A 410 12.41 -1.74 13.62
C SER A 410 12.49 -2.52 14.92
N PHE A 411 13.20 -1.98 15.95
CA PHE A 411 13.24 -2.58 17.30
C PHE A 411 13.49 -1.55 18.40
N ILE A 412 14.34 -0.56 18.17
CA ILE A 412 14.62 0.55 19.09
C ILE A 412 14.09 1.89 18.59
N GLU A 413 13.56 1.93 17.38
CA GLU A 413 12.80 3.08 16.92
C GLU A 413 11.61 3.30 17.84
N ASP A 414 11.04 4.48 17.86
CA ASP A 414 9.91 4.80 18.72
C ASP A 414 10.26 5.13 20.18
N CYS A 415 11.53 5.23 20.51
CA CYS A 415 11.95 5.80 21.78
C CYS A 415 11.59 7.30 21.84
N ALA A 416 11.08 7.74 22.99
CA ALA A 416 10.73 9.12 23.20
C ALA A 416 11.44 9.69 24.44
N VAL A 417 11.96 10.92 24.30
CA VAL A 417 12.62 11.69 25.39
C VAL A 417 12.02 13.08 25.47
N ARG A 418 12.35 13.81 26.54
CA ARG A 418 12.01 15.22 26.65
C ARG A 418 12.76 16.01 25.58
N LEU A 419 12.18 17.13 25.15
CA LEU A 419 12.74 17.91 24.05
C LEU A 419 14.12 18.50 24.37
N GLU A 420 14.37 18.85 25.62
CA GLU A 420 15.67 19.34 26.07
C GLU A 420 16.77 18.28 26.01
N ASP A 421 16.42 17.00 26.07
CA ASP A 421 17.35 15.87 26.03
C ASP A 421 17.53 15.31 24.62
N LEU A 422 16.71 15.75 23.65
CA LEU A 422 16.59 15.13 22.34
C LEU A 422 17.91 15.13 21.53
N ALA A 423 18.63 16.22 21.53
CA ALA A 423 19.89 16.36 20.79
C ALA A 423 20.99 15.45 21.35
N GLU A 424 21.17 15.45 22.68
CA GLU A 424 22.17 14.61 23.34
C GLU A 424 21.83 13.12 23.19
N TYR A 425 20.56 12.75 23.42
CA TYR A 425 20.11 11.36 23.26
C TYR A 425 20.37 10.81 21.87
N THR A 426 20.04 11.58 20.82
CA THR A 426 20.24 11.14 19.43
C THR A 426 21.72 11.01 19.07
N ASP A 427 22.58 11.88 19.57
CA ASP A 427 24.03 11.78 19.39
C ASP A 427 24.61 10.53 20.06
N ARG A 428 24.27 10.28 21.33
CA ARG A 428 24.67 9.08 22.06
C ARG A 428 24.16 7.80 21.38
N LEU A 429 22.92 7.77 20.89
CA LEU A 429 22.37 6.62 20.19
C LEU A 429 23.09 6.37 18.86
N THR A 430 23.47 7.42 18.15
CA THR A 430 24.31 7.32 16.93
C THR A 430 25.67 6.68 17.26
N GLN A 431 26.27 7.05 18.37
CA GLN A 431 27.53 6.45 18.84
C GLN A 431 27.37 4.94 19.17
N VAL A 432 26.23 4.53 19.74
CA VAL A 432 25.90 3.09 19.94
C VAL A 432 25.90 2.36 18.61
N PHE A 433 25.29 2.90 17.55
CA PHE A 433 25.32 2.26 16.23
C PHE A 433 26.73 2.11 15.67
N HIS A 434 27.55 3.17 15.74
CA HIS A 434 28.92 3.12 15.27
C HIS A 434 29.76 2.10 16.05
N LYS A 435 29.57 2.02 17.37
CA LYS A 435 30.22 1.02 18.25
C LYS A 435 29.90 -0.41 17.80
N HIS A 436 28.67 -0.65 17.36
CA HIS A 436 28.21 -1.96 16.86
C HIS A 436 28.40 -2.13 15.35
N GLY A 437 29.16 -1.28 14.66
CA GLY A 437 29.51 -1.42 13.27
C GLY A 437 28.35 -1.24 12.29
N THR A 438 27.36 -0.42 12.66
CA THR A 438 26.23 -0.08 11.78
C THR A 438 25.95 1.42 11.79
N TYR A 439 24.94 1.84 11.05
CA TYR A 439 24.42 3.20 11.03
C TYR A 439 22.91 3.18 11.07
N GLY A 440 22.31 4.27 11.53
CA GLY A 440 20.85 4.42 11.59
C GLY A 440 20.33 5.30 10.48
N THR A 441 19.08 5.04 10.04
CA THR A 441 18.28 5.96 9.25
C THR A 441 17.30 6.67 10.16
N TRP A 442 17.11 7.99 10.00
CA TRP A 442 16.39 8.81 10.94
C TRP A 442 15.22 9.54 10.31
N TYR A 443 14.08 9.48 10.97
CA TYR A 443 13.00 10.45 10.89
C TYR A 443 12.31 10.50 12.25
N ALA A 444 11.56 11.56 12.55
CA ALA A 444 11.00 11.71 13.89
C ALA A 444 9.78 12.59 13.91
N HIS A 445 8.91 12.32 14.88
CA HIS A 445 7.96 13.31 15.41
C HIS A 445 8.70 14.21 16.39
N ALA A 446 9.53 15.10 15.85
CA ALA A 446 10.45 15.88 16.65
C ALA A 446 9.73 16.73 17.71
N SER A 447 8.57 17.30 17.37
CA SER A 447 7.76 18.15 18.28
C SER A 447 7.37 17.48 19.60
N VAL A 448 7.43 16.16 19.69
CA VAL A 448 7.05 15.39 20.89
C VAL A 448 8.16 14.44 21.34
N GLY A 449 9.37 14.65 20.83
CA GLY A 449 10.57 13.89 21.21
C GLY A 449 10.57 12.41 20.82
N CYS A 450 9.67 11.99 19.93
CA CYS A 450 9.55 10.58 19.48
C CYS A 450 10.34 10.34 18.21
N LEU A 451 11.26 9.37 18.26
CA LEU A 451 12.24 9.09 17.23
C LEU A 451 11.86 7.83 16.44
N HIS A 452 12.16 7.84 15.15
CA HIS A 452 12.08 6.65 14.31
C HIS A 452 13.45 6.37 13.69
N VAL A 453 14.29 5.68 14.45
CA VAL A 453 15.62 5.31 14.01
C VAL A 453 15.72 3.83 13.76
N ARG A 454 16.29 3.45 12.63
CA ARG A 454 16.42 2.04 12.26
C ARG A 454 17.86 1.73 11.89
N PRO A 455 18.57 0.96 12.73
CA PRO A 455 19.89 0.43 12.36
C PRO A 455 19.78 -0.53 11.17
N VAL A 456 20.75 -0.45 10.26
CA VAL A 456 20.81 -1.33 9.09
C VAL A 456 21.48 -2.64 9.47
N ILE A 457 20.72 -3.73 9.54
CA ILE A 457 21.16 -5.04 10.02
C ILE A 457 20.71 -6.16 9.07
N ASN A 458 21.56 -7.18 8.90
CA ASN A 458 21.22 -8.39 8.16
C ASN A 458 20.71 -9.50 9.10
N LEU A 459 19.40 -9.63 9.25
CA LEU A 459 18.77 -10.66 10.10
C LEU A 459 18.72 -12.07 9.49
N LYS A 460 19.16 -12.26 8.26
CA LYS A 460 19.37 -13.61 7.71
C LYS A 460 20.56 -14.31 8.40
N GLN A 461 21.47 -13.53 8.98
CA GLN A 461 22.67 -14.03 9.66
C GLN A 461 22.52 -13.96 11.20
N GLU A 462 23.10 -14.94 11.89
CA GLU A 462 23.09 -14.97 13.35
C GLU A 462 23.80 -13.76 13.98
N VAL A 463 24.88 -13.30 13.35
CA VAL A 463 25.62 -12.12 13.82
C VAL A 463 24.72 -10.88 13.83
N GLY A 464 23.80 -10.73 12.86
CA GLY A 464 22.87 -9.62 12.84
C GLY A 464 21.84 -9.68 13.98
N ALA A 465 21.35 -10.87 14.35
CA ALA A 465 20.46 -11.02 15.51
C ALA A 465 21.18 -10.66 16.82
N LYS A 466 22.44 -11.09 16.99
CA LYS A 466 23.28 -10.70 18.15
C LYS A 466 23.55 -9.21 18.21
N GLN A 467 23.83 -8.58 17.06
CA GLN A 467 24.01 -7.14 16.93
C GLN A 467 22.75 -6.39 17.33
N MET A 468 21.57 -6.83 16.85
CA MET A 468 20.27 -6.28 17.22
C MET A 468 20.05 -6.34 18.74
N ARG A 469 20.32 -7.49 19.38
CA ARG A 469 20.20 -7.65 20.83
C ARG A 469 21.10 -6.68 21.59
N ALA A 470 22.38 -6.60 21.24
CA ALA A 470 23.34 -5.75 21.92
C ALA A 470 22.98 -4.26 21.82
N ILE A 471 22.54 -3.81 20.64
CA ILE A 471 22.05 -2.44 20.44
C ILE A 471 20.79 -2.17 21.28
N ALA A 472 19.83 -3.11 21.32
CA ALA A 472 18.60 -2.96 22.09
C ALA A 472 18.88 -2.79 23.59
N GLU A 473 19.76 -3.62 24.14
CA GLU A 473 20.12 -3.57 25.57
C GLU A 473 20.77 -2.23 25.94
N GLU A 474 21.69 -1.71 25.13
CA GLU A 474 22.32 -0.42 25.38
C GLU A 474 21.31 0.74 25.20
N ALA A 475 20.49 0.72 24.14
CA ALA A 475 19.51 1.77 23.88
C ALA A 475 18.44 1.85 24.97
N PHE A 476 17.93 0.70 25.46
CA PHE A 476 16.92 0.68 26.53
C PHE A 476 17.51 0.99 27.91
N ALA A 477 18.77 0.70 28.15
CA ALA A 477 19.45 1.19 29.35
C ALA A 477 19.60 2.73 29.31
N MET A 478 20.01 3.26 28.17
CA MET A 478 20.19 4.70 27.95
C MET A 478 18.89 5.48 28.08
N ILE A 479 17.78 4.99 27.48
CA ILE A 479 16.47 5.69 27.52
C ILE A 479 15.97 5.89 28.95
N ARG A 480 16.31 4.98 29.87
CA ARG A 480 15.95 5.09 31.29
C ARG A 480 16.71 6.22 31.99
N GLU A 481 17.95 6.48 31.62
CA GLU A 481 18.73 7.59 32.18
C GLU A 481 18.01 8.92 31.93
N TYR A 482 17.39 9.07 30.74
CA TYR A 482 16.60 10.24 30.35
C TYR A 482 15.15 10.21 30.86
N LYS A 483 14.75 9.20 31.66
CA LYS A 483 13.35 8.98 32.06
C LYS A 483 12.38 8.97 30.86
N GLY A 484 12.87 8.46 29.74
CA GLY A 484 12.15 8.37 28.48
C GLY A 484 11.25 7.15 28.37
N SER A 485 10.55 7.03 27.25
CA SER A 485 9.72 5.87 26.89
C SER A 485 10.39 5.04 25.81
N HIS A 486 10.43 3.72 25.96
CA HIS A 486 10.92 2.80 24.94
C HIS A 486 9.88 2.49 23.85
N SER A 487 8.63 2.92 24.05
CA SER A 487 7.51 2.71 23.15
C SER A 487 6.67 3.99 23.10
N GLY A 488 6.83 4.77 22.03
CA GLY A 488 6.18 6.07 21.84
C GLY A 488 4.84 6.01 21.14
N GLU A 489 4.73 5.14 20.10
CA GLU A 489 3.49 4.97 19.32
C GLU A 489 3.30 3.58 18.70
N HIS A 490 4.39 2.82 18.45
CA HIS A 490 4.31 1.55 17.72
C HIS A 490 3.84 0.38 18.57
N GLY A 491 3.75 0.55 19.89
CA GLY A 491 3.41 -0.51 20.84
C GLY A 491 4.59 -1.41 21.16
N ASP A 492 4.34 -2.43 21.97
CA ASP A 492 5.37 -3.32 22.51
C ASP A 492 5.55 -4.58 21.67
N GLY A 493 4.45 -5.28 21.40
CA GLY A 493 4.47 -6.52 20.63
C GLY A 493 5.45 -7.57 21.12
N LEU A 494 6.13 -8.23 20.20
CA LEU A 494 7.23 -9.17 20.50
C LEU A 494 8.58 -8.47 20.66
N VAL A 495 8.69 -7.24 20.17
CA VAL A 495 9.96 -6.49 20.13
C VAL A 495 10.32 -5.90 21.49
N ARG A 496 9.37 -5.30 22.21
CA ARG A 496 9.63 -4.45 23.37
C ARG A 496 9.11 -5.02 24.68
N SER A 497 8.10 -5.88 24.65
CA SER A 497 7.48 -6.41 25.89
C SER A 497 8.50 -7.08 26.84
N GLU A 498 9.54 -7.71 26.31
CA GLU A 498 10.61 -8.31 27.12
C GLU A 498 11.34 -7.30 28.00
N HIS A 499 11.37 -6.03 27.59
CA HIS A 499 12.11 -4.97 28.28
C HIS A 499 11.28 -4.21 29.32
N HIS A 500 10.03 -4.60 29.57
CA HIS A 500 9.14 -3.93 30.53
C HIS A 500 9.70 -3.92 31.95
N GLU A 501 10.34 -5.01 32.40
CA GLU A 501 10.92 -5.02 33.75
C GLU A 501 12.06 -4.00 33.88
N ALA A 502 12.87 -3.85 32.82
CA ALA A 502 13.89 -2.81 32.78
C ALA A 502 13.28 -1.40 32.79
N MET A 503 12.12 -1.19 32.15
CA MET A 503 11.49 0.13 32.02
C MET A 503 10.64 0.49 33.24
N PHE A 504 9.76 -0.41 33.67
CA PHE A 504 8.73 -0.14 34.68
C PHE A 504 9.05 -0.76 36.05
N GLY A 505 10.03 -1.67 36.11
CA GLY A 505 10.34 -2.44 37.33
C GLY A 505 9.42 -3.65 37.52
N ALA A 506 9.92 -4.64 38.23
CA ALA A 506 9.26 -5.93 38.43
C ALA A 506 7.86 -5.80 39.11
N ARG A 507 7.62 -4.78 39.93
CA ARG A 507 6.34 -4.57 40.62
C ARG A 507 5.25 -4.14 39.63
N ILE A 508 5.53 -3.21 38.73
CA ILE A 508 4.58 -2.78 37.67
C ILE A 508 4.36 -3.89 36.65
N VAL A 509 5.39 -4.66 36.29
CA VAL A 509 5.23 -5.82 35.39
C VAL A 509 4.27 -6.84 36.00
N ARG A 510 4.36 -7.12 37.30
CA ARG A 510 3.37 -7.98 38.00
C ARG A 510 1.97 -7.38 37.98
N ALA A 511 1.85 -6.04 38.09
CA ALA A 511 0.55 -5.38 37.95
C ALA A 511 -0.02 -5.55 36.53
N PHE A 512 0.80 -5.47 35.48
CA PHE A 512 0.36 -5.77 34.11
C PHE A 512 -0.08 -7.22 33.95
N GLU A 513 0.64 -8.17 34.56
CA GLU A 513 0.23 -9.58 34.57
C GLU A 513 -1.11 -9.78 35.28
N GLU A 514 -1.33 -9.09 36.40
CA GLU A 514 -2.60 -9.14 37.14
C GLU A 514 -3.75 -8.56 36.31
N VAL A 515 -3.55 -7.45 35.59
CA VAL A 515 -4.55 -6.92 34.64
C VAL A 515 -4.90 -7.98 33.60
N LYS A 516 -3.89 -8.58 32.97
CA LYS A 516 -4.10 -9.63 31.96
C LYS A 516 -4.87 -10.82 32.54
N ASP A 517 -4.46 -11.32 33.69
CA ASP A 517 -5.09 -12.50 34.31
C ASP A 517 -6.51 -12.21 34.82
N THR A 518 -6.78 -10.95 35.20
CA THR A 518 -8.12 -10.48 35.57
C THR A 518 -9.05 -10.44 34.35
N PHE A 519 -8.60 -9.90 33.22
CA PHE A 519 -9.42 -9.81 31.99
C PHE A 519 -9.51 -11.14 31.24
N ASP A 520 -8.44 -11.91 31.24
CA ASP A 520 -8.28 -13.13 30.42
C ASP A 520 -7.52 -14.23 31.19
N PRO A 521 -8.17 -14.84 32.18
CA PRO A 521 -7.52 -15.85 33.04
C PRO A 521 -7.09 -17.12 32.30
N GLN A 522 -7.63 -17.36 31.10
CA GLN A 522 -7.31 -18.57 30.31
C GLN A 522 -6.26 -18.29 29.22
N GLY A 523 -5.83 -17.04 29.04
CA GLY A 523 -4.91 -16.66 27.98
C GLY A 523 -5.50 -16.82 26.57
N LEU A 524 -6.80 -16.56 26.40
CA LEU A 524 -7.50 -16.65 25.12
C LEU A 524 -7.00 -15.60 24.13
N PHE A 525 -6.82 -14.35 24.57
CA PHE A 525 -6.52 -13.21 23.71
C PHE A 525 -5.02 -12.95 23.57
N ASN A 526 -4.50 -13.08 22.38
CA ASN A 526 -3.17 -12.69 21.89
C ASN A 526 -2.03 -12.90 22.91
N PRO A 527 -1.81 -14.12 23.42
CA PRO A 527 -0.83 -14.38 24.45
C PRO A 527 0.60 -14.08 24.02
N GLY A 528 1.47 -13.70 24.97
CA GLY A 528 2.88 -13.38 24.71
C GLY A 528 3.13 -11.96 24.18
N LYS A 529 2.16 -11.05 24.33
CA LYS A 529 2.30 -9.62 24.07
C LYS A 529 2.04 -8.86 25.38
N ILE A 530 2.76 -7.79 25.59
CA ILE A 530 2.76 -6.94 26.80
C ILE A 530 3.26 -7.71 28.04
N VAL A 531 2.72 -8.89 28.31
CA VAL A 531 3.09 -9.74 29.44
C VAL A 531 3.58 -11.11 28.98
N ARG A 532 4.53 -11.69 29.70
CA ARG A 532 5.11 -13.03 29.46
C ARG A 532 5.56 -13.23 28.00
N PRO A 533 6.31 -12.29 27.42
CA PRO A 533 6.75 -12.38 26.04
C PRO A 533 7.84 -13.41 25.83
N PRO A 534 8.03 -13.93 24.61
CA PRO A 534 9.25 -14.61 24.22
C PRO A 534 10.42 -13.62 24.14
N LYS A 535 11.64 -14.11 23.94
CA LYS A 535 12.81 -13.28 23.68
C LYS A 535 12.67 -12.57 22.32
N MET A 536 13.00 -11.27 22.27
CA MET A 536 12.89 -10.48 21.04
C MET A 536 13.75 -11.00 19.89
N ASP A 537 14.86 -11.63 20.21
CA ASP A 537 15.83 -12.20 19.27
C ASP A 537 15.70 -13.72 19.09
N ASP A 538 14.58 -14.32 19.50
CA ASP A 538 14.29 -15.71 19.19
C ASP A 538 14.11 -15.88 17.68
N ARG A 539 15.17 -16.34 17.01
CA ARG A 539 15.23 -16.53 15.58
C ARG A 539 14.24 -17.56 15.03
N SER A 540 13.71 -18.45 15.89
CA SER A 540 12.64 -19.38 15.49
C SER A 540 11.35 -18.67 15.14
N LEU A 541 11.17 -17.45 15.66
CA LEU A 541 10.02 -16.59 15.39
C LEU A 541 10.26 -15.60 14.24
N PHE A 542 11.50 -15.50 13.71
CA PHE A 542 11.84 -14.55 12.66
C PHE A 542 11.28 -14.97 11.31
N ARG A 543 11.06 -13.97 10.47
CA ARG A 543 10.73 -14.14 9.04
C ARG A 543 11.84 -14.92 8.31
N PHE A 544 13.10 -14.67 8.70
CA PHE A 544 14.28 -15.39 8.23
C PHE A 544 14.83 -16.29 9.37
N LYS A 545 14.20 -17.47 9.50
CA LYS A 545 14.58 -18.47 10.50
C LYS A 545 16.02 -18.96 10.31
N PRO A 546 16.62 -19.66 11.29
CA PRO A 546 18.00 -20.15 11.16
C PRO A 546 18.23 -21.06 9.95
N ASP A 547 17.22 -21.82 9.54
CA ASP A 547 17.21 -22.74 8.40
C ASP A 547 16.66 -22.10 7.10
N TYR A 548 16.43 -20.80 7.10
CA TYR A 548 15.90 -20.09 5.92
C TYR A 548 16.86 -20.22 4.74
N ARG A 549 16.33 -20.70 3.64
CA ARG A 549 17.07 -20.85 2.38
C ARG A 549 16.15 -20.52 1.21
N GLN A 550 16.74 -20.07 0.13
CA GLN A 550 16.06 -19.90 -1.15
C GLN A 550 16.22 -21.15 -1.98
N LEU A 551 15.12 -21.68 -2.54
CA LEU A 551 15.18 -22.80 -3.48
C LEU A 551 15.79 -22.30 -4.80
N PRO A 552 16.64 -23.09 -5.47
CA PRO A 552 17.18 -22.73 -6.76
C PRO A 552 16.06 -22.78 -7.81
N VAL A 553 15.83 -21.66 -8.49
CA VAL A 553 14.90 -21.54 -9.60
C VAL A 553 15.65 -20.99 -10.81
N GLU A 554 15.65 -21.73 -11.90
CA GLU A 554 16.16 -21.26 -13.17
C GLU A 554 15.19 -20.21 -13.75
N THR A 555 15.54 -18.93 -13.62
CA THR A 555 14.68 -17.83 -14.04
C THR A 555 14.83 -17.51 -15.51
N VAL A 556 13.73 -17.11 -16.13
CA VAL A 556 13.69 -16.71 -17.53
C VAL A 556 13.77 -15.19 -17.72
N LEU A 557 13.52 -14.43 -16.66
CA LEU A 557 13.68 -12.98 -16.63
C LEU A 557 14.96 -12.60 -15.88
N ASP A 558 15.48 -11.43 -16.18
CA ASP A 558 16.60 -10.85 -15.43
C ASP A 558 16.11 -10.30 -14.09
N TRP A 559 16.66 -10.84 -13.01
CA TRP A 559 16.41 -10.46 -11.61
C TRP A 559 17.69 -9.96 -10.92
N SER A 560 18.74 -9.68 -11.67
CA SER A 560 20.07 -9.28 -11.14
C SER A 560 19.99 -8.03 -10.25
N GLU A 561 19.10 -7.10 -10.59
CA GLU A 561 18.86 -5.87 -9.83
C GLU A 561 18.53 -6.12 -8.35
N TRP A 562 17.89 -7.25 -8.04
CA TRP A 562 17.50 -7.64 -6.66
C TRP A 562 18.38 -8.74 -6.06
N GLY A 563 19.34 -9.28 -6.84
CA GLY A 563 20.12 -10.45 -6.44
C GLY A 563 19.37 -11.79 -6.61
N GLY A 564 18.32 -11.81 -7.44
CA GLY A 564 17.54 -12.99 -7.78
C GLY A 564 16.03 -12.84 -7.57
N PHE A 565 15.27 -13.80 -8.10
CA PHE A 565 13.81 -13.79 -8.05
C PHE A 565 13.26 -13.88 -6.61
N ALA A 566 13.84 -14.73 -5.77
CA ALA A 566 13.46 -14.85 -4.38
C ALA A 566 13.70 -13.54 -3.61
N SER A 567 14.86 -12.92 -3.80
CA SER A 567 15.20 -11.63 -3.19
C SER A 567 14.26 -10.51 -3.64
N ALA A 568 13.81 -10.52 -4.90
CA ALA A 568 12.79 -9.58 -5.37
C ALA A 568 11.44 -9.77 -4.64
N ALA A 569 11.02 -11.01 -4.36
CA ALA A 569 9.81 -11.29 -3.57
C ALA A 569 9.97 -10.86 -2.11
N GLU A 570 11.16 -11.01 -1.53
CA GLU A 570 11.53 -10.60 -0.17
C GLU A 570 11.51 -9.08 0.05
N MET A 571 11.54 -8.26 -1.01
CA MET A 571 11.40 -6.81 -0.92
C MET A 571 10.09 -6.38 -0.25
N CYS A 572 9.05 -7.20 -0.26
CA CYS A 572 7.82 -6.90 0.46
C CYS A 572 8.06 -6.90 1.98
N ASN A 573 8.01 -5.72 2.60
CA ASN A 573 8.12 -5.53 4.06
C ASN A 573 6.77 -5.53 4.79
N ASN A 574 5.69 -5.91 4.12
CA ASN A 574 4.32 -5.94 4.66
C ASN A 574 3.72 -4.59 5.09
N ASN A 575 4.27 -3.46 4.64
CA ASN A 575 3.75 -2.12 4.99
C ASN A 575 2.27 -1.90 4.63
N GLY A 576 1.69 -2.75 3.80
CA GLY A 576 0.28 -2.72 3.44
C GLY A 576 -0.13 -1.60 2.47
N ALA A 577 0.80 -0.84 1.85
CA ALA A 577 0.46 0.21 0.87
C ALA A 577 -0.44 -0.28 -0.27
N CYS A 578 -0.41 -1.57 -0.58
CA CYS A 578 -1.31 -2.20 -1.55
C CYS A 578 -2.76 -2.35 -1.07
N ARG A 579 -3.08 -2.06 0.19
CA ARG A 579 -4.45 -2.07 0.74
C ARG A 579 -5.18 -0.73 0.61
N LYS A 580 -4.47 0.33 0.24
CA LYS A 580 -5.04 1.67 0.13
C LYS A 580 -6.22 1.71 -0.84
N SER A 581 -7.21 2.51 -0.51
CA SER A 581 -8.40 2.74 -1.34
C SER A 581 -8.39 4.09 -2.06
N ASP A 582 -7.37 4.91 -1.81
CA ASP A 582 -7.23 6.24 -2.40
C ASP A 582 -7.03 6.18 -3.93
N PRO A 583 -7.10 7.33 -4.61
CA PRO A 583 -6.74 7.40 -6.01
C PRO A 583 -5.41 6.70 -6.28
N GLY A 584 -5.30 6.02 -7.42
CA GLY A 584 -4.14 5.22 -7.78
C GLY A 584 -4.53 3.90 -8.41
N VAL A 585 -3.53 3.16 -8.91
CA VAL A 585 -3.78 1.96 -9.70
C VAL A 585 -3.60 0.68 -8.90
N MET A 586 -2.83 0.71 -7.79
CA MET A 586 -2.36 -0.48 -7.11
C MET A 586 -3.46 -1.37 -6.57
N CYS A 587 -3.37 -2.65 -6.90
CA CYS A 587 -4.22 -3.78 -6.51
C CYS A 587 -5.73 -3.58 -6.76
N PRO A 588 -6.17 -3.36 -8.03
CA PRO A 588 -7.58 -3.25 -8.35
C PRO A 588 -8.39 -4.49 -7.93
N SER A 589 -7.80 -5.69 -8.03
CA SER A 589 -8.41 -6.95 -7.59
C SER A 589 -8.73 -6.95 -6.09
N TYR A 590 -7.84 -6.44 -5.23
CA TYR A 590 -8.15 -6.29 -3.81
C TYR A 590 -9.29 -5.30 -3.56
N ARG A 591 -9.25 -4.16 -4.24
CA ARG A 591 -10.31 -3.14 -4.11
C ARG A 591 -11.69 -3.69 -4.46
N ALA A 592 -11.74 -4.66 -5.40
CA ALA A 592 -12.98 -5.32 -5.82
C ALA A 592 -13.41 -6.48 -4.90
N THR A 593 -12.48 -7.14 -4.19
CA THR A 593 -12.76 -8.38 -3.44
C THR A 593 -12.59 -8.24 -1.94
N GLY A 594 -11.79 -7.27 -1.47
CA GLY A 594 -11.40 -7.15 -0.06
C GLY A 594 -10.50 -8.28 0.46
N ASP A 595 -9.97 -9.14 -0.42
CA ASP A 595 -9.26 -10.36 -0.04
C ASP A 595 -7.75 -10.16 0.00
N GLU A 596 -7.10 -10.57 1.10
CA GLU A 596 -5.65 -10.50 1.29
C GLU A 596 -4.87 -11.27 0.20
N GLN A 597 -5.45 -12.32 -0.36
CA GLN A 597 -4.87 -13.08 -1.48
C GLN A 597 -4.65 -12.22 -2.71
N HIS A 598 -5.49 -11.23 -2.94
CA HIS A 598 -5.50 -10.42 -4.16
C HIS A 598 -4.67 -9.12 -4.04
N LEU A 599 -3.87 -9.01 -2.98
CA LEU A 599 -2.91 -7.92 -2.76
C LEU A 599 -1.52 -8.25 -3.32
N THR A 600 -0.74 -7.22 -3.61
CA THR A 600 0.71 -7.37 -3.87
C THR A 600 1.40 -8.02 -2.66
N ARG A 601 1.07 -7.60 -1.43
CA ARG A 601 1.59 -8.16 -0.18
C ARG A 601 1.28 -9.65 -0.05
N GLY A 602 0.01 -10.05 -0.20
CA GLY A 602 -0.41 -11.44 -0.11
C GLY A 602 0.31 -12.31 -1.14
N ARG A 603 0.37 -11.86 -2.41
CA ARG A 603 1.07 -12.56 -3.50
C ARG A 603 2.58 -12.66 -3.25
N ALA A 604 3.23 -11.57 -2.82
CA ALA A 604 4.67 -11.57 -2.54
C ALA A 604 5.04 -12.50 -1.38
N ASN A 605 4.25 -12.52 -0.30
CA ASN A 605 4.45 -13.44 0.81
C ASN A 605 4.25 -14.89 0.39
N THR A 606 3.22 -15.20 -0.39
CA THR A 606 2.99 -16.55 -0.90
C THR A 606 4.14 -17.00 -1.80
N LEU A 607 4.62 -16.13 -2.71
CA LEU A 607 5.80 -16.41 -3.54
C LEU A 607 7.06 -16.63 -2.68
N ARG A 608 7.30 -15.79 -1.67
CA ARG A 608 8.44 -15.95 -0.76
C ARG A 608 8.40 -17.29 -0.04
N LEU A 609 7.24 -17.68 0.49
CA LEU A 609 7.07 -18.96 1.18
C LEU A 609 7.26 -20.15 0.24
N ALA A 610 6.79 -20.07 -1.00
CA ALA A 610 7.02 -21.09 -2.02
C ALA A 610 8.51 -21.16 -2.41
N LEU A 611 9.14 -20.00 -2.68
CA LEU A 611 10.56 -19.91 -3.07
C LEU A 611 11.54 -20.28 -1.94
N SER A 612 11.09 -20.28 -0.69
CA SER A 612 11.87 -20.78 0.46
C SER A 612 11.52 -22.21 0.88
N GLY A 613 10.61 -22.88 0.14
CA GLY A 613 10.20 -24.27 0.41
C GLY A 613 9.25 -24.44 1.59
N GLN A 614 8.79 -23.38 2.23
CA GLN A 614 7.91 -23.44 3.41
C GLN A 614 6.50 -23.92 3.07
N LEU A 615 6.06 -23.81 1.81
CA LEU A 615 4.78 -24.36 1.29
C LEU A 615 4.96 -25.69 0.57
N GLY A 616 6.16 -26.29 0.65
CA GLY A 616 6.51 -27.51 -0.06
C GLY A 616 7.30 -27.28 -1.35
N PRO A 617 7.96 -28.30 -1.88
CA PRO A 617 8.91 -28.16 -3.00
C PRO A 617 8.26 -27.77 -4.32
N ASP A 618 7.01 -28.14 -4.54
CA ASP A 618 6.26 -27.91 -5.78
C ASP A 618 5.34 -26.67 -5.71
N ALA A 619 5.31 -25.97 -4.56
CA ALA A 619 4.38 -24.87 -4.31
C ALA A 619 4.44 -23.75 -5.37
N LEU A 620 5.63 -23.47 -5.92
CA LEU A 620 5.79 -22.46 -6.96
C LEU A 620 5.00 -22.78 -8.24
N VAL A 621 4.77 -24.03 -8.54
CA VAL A 621 4.08 -24.48 -9.77
C VAL A 621 2.74 -25.16 -9.48
N SER A 622 2.18 -24.94 -8.30
CA SER A 622 0.90 -25.50 -7.88
C SER A 622 -0.30 -24.69 -8.39
N ASP A 623 -1.47 -25.32 -8.37
CA ASP A 623 -2.73 -24.65 -8.72
C ASP A 623 -3.10 -23.57 -7.70
N GLU A 624 -2.79 -23.76 -6.41
CA GLU A 624 -3.04 -22.77 -5.37
C GLU A 624 -2.20 -21.49 -5.59
N MET A 625 -0.96 -21.64 -6.10
CA MET A 625 -0.15 -20.48 -6.50
C MET A 625 -0.74 -19.81 -7.74
N ARG A 626 -1.25 -20.58 -8.70
CA ARG A 626 -1.96 -20.03 -9.86
C ARG A 626 -3.15 -19.20 -9.40
N ASP A 627 -4.00 -19.74 -8.52
CA ASP A 627 -5.18 -19.06 -7.99
C ASP A 627 -4.79 -17.78 -7.22
N THR A 628 -3.67 -17.80 -6.49
CA THR A 628 -3.13 -16.62 -5.80
C THR A 628 -2.78 -15.49 -6.79
N LEU A 629 -2.26 -15.83 -7.97
CA LEU A 629 -1.83 -14.86 -8.97
C LEU A 629 -2.89 -14.59 -10.06
N ASP A 630 -3.95 -15.37 -10.12
CA ASP A 630 -4.92 -15.35 -11.21
C ASP A 630 -5.58 -13.97 -11.37
N LEU A 631 -6.12 -13.39 -10.30
CA LEU A 631 -6.73 -12.07 -10.32
C LEU A 631 -5.72 -10.91 -10.37
N CYS A 632 -4.42 -11.17 -10.57
CA CYS A 632 -3.47 -10.11 -10.87
C CYS A 632 -3.64 -9.65 -12.32
N VAL A 633 -4.24 -8.51 -12.51
CA VAL A 633 -4.51 -7.91 -13.83
C VAL A 633 -3.29 -7.28 -14.50
N SER A 634 -2.10 -7.46 -13.94
CA SER A 634 -0.82 -6.93 -14.47
C SER A 634 -0.85 -5.44 -14.82
N CYS A 635 -1.58 -4.64 -14.03
CA CYS A 635 -1.71 -3.18 -14.24
C CYS A 635 -0.41 -2.40 -14.00
N LYS A 636 0.64 -3.06 -13.47
CA LYS A 636 1.94 -2.46 -13.11
C LYS A 636 1.87 -1.36 -12.03
N GLY A 637 0.70 -1.13 -11.43
CA GLY A 637 0.56 -0.12 -10.39
C GLY A 637 1.53 -0.33 -9.22
N CYS A 638 1.80 -1.58 -8.85
CA CYS A 638 2.76 -1.92 -7.79
C CYS A 638 4.20 -1.50 -8.13
N LYS A 639 4.63 -1.55 -9.40
CA LYS A 639 5.97 -1.11 -9.81
C LYS A 639 6.24 0.36 -9.45
N ARG A 640 5.21 1.22 -9.53
CA ARG A 640 5.30 2.64 -9.22
C ARG A 640 4.93 2.96 -7.78
N GLU A 641 3.83 2.38 -7.29
CA GLU A 641 3.18 2.78 -6.05
C GLU A 641 3.62 1.93 -4.85
N CYS A 642 4.28 0.78 -5.06
CA CYS A 642 4.84 0.01 -3.96
C CYS A 642 6.13 0.68 -3.48
N PRO A 643 6.18 1.14 -2.23
CA PRO A 643 7.33 1.90 -1.74
C PRO A 643 8.62 1.08 -1.69
N THR A 644 8.48 -0.25 -1.59
CA THR A 644 9.63 -1.19 -1.59
C THR A 644 9.91 -1.81 -2.95
N GLY A 645 9.28 -1.31 -4.01
CA GLY A 645 9.60 -1.67 -5.39
C GLY A 645 9.22 -3.08 -5.83
N VAL A 646 8.18 -3.69 -5.22
CA VAL A 646 7.69 -5.01 -5.64
C VAL A 646 6.99 -4.91 -7.00
N ASP A 647 7.54 -5.55 -8.03
CA ASP A 647 6.93 -5.65 -9.36
C ASP A 647 6.20 -7.00 -9.53
N MET A 648 4.96 -7.06 -9.08
CA MET A 648 4.13 -8.27 -9.15
C MET A 648 3.78 -8.65 -10.60
N ALA A 649 3.72 -7.70 -11.51
CA ALA A 649 3.45 -7.99 -12.92
C ALA A 649 4.60 -8.78 -13.57
N LYS A 650 5.85 -8.40 -13.27
CA LYS A 650 7.06 -9.14 -13.68
C LYS A 650 7.11 -10.51 -13.00
N MET A 651 6.81 -10.59 -11.69
CA MET A 651 6.76 -11.85 -10.96
C MET A 651 5.71 -12.82 -11.51
N LYS A 652 4.54 -12.32 -11.94
CA LYS A 652 3.50 -13.14 -12.57
C LYS A 652 3.97 -13.75 -13.89
N ILE A 653 4.73 -13.01 -14.70
CA ILE A 653 5.30 -13.56 -15.97
C ILE A 653 6.28 -14.70 -15.66
N GLU A 654 7.19 -14.50 -14.69
CA GLU A 654 8.12 -15.57 -14.26
C GLU A 654 7.38 -16.80 -13.75
N PHE A 655 6.41 -16.59 -12.86
CA PHE A 655 5.57 -17.69 -12.35
C PHE A 655 4.86 -18.45 -13.48
N LEU A 656 4.18 -17.73 -14.40
CA LEU A 656 3.46 -18.36 -15.51
C LEU A 656 4.39 -19.18 -16.41
N TYR A 657 5.63 -18.72 -16.64
CA TYR A 657 6.62 -19.49 -17.38
C TYR A 657 6.93 -20.82 -16.69
N GLN A 658 7.20 -20.79 -15.37
CA GLN A 658 7.47 -22.00 -14.59
C GLN A 658 6.26 -22.93 -14.56
N TYR A 659 5.06 -22.39 -14.34
CA TYR A 659 3.81 -23.13 -14.31
C TYR A 659 3.53 -23.81 -15.65
N ARG A 660 3.72 -23.10 -16.79
CA ARG A 660 3.47 -23.64 -18.13
C ARG A 660 4.47 -24.71 -18.56
N LYS A 661 5.69 -24.67 -18.08
CA LYS A 661 6.65 -25.78 -18.28
C LYS A 661 6.11 -27.10 -17.74
N ARG A 662 5.36 -27.08 -16.63
CA ARG A 662 4.81 -28.27 -16.00
C ARG A 662 3.43 -28.64 -16.51
N HIS A 663 2.52 -27.69 -16.67
CA HIS A 663 1.11 -27.95 -16.95
C HIS A 663 0.70 -27.75 -18.41
N GLY A 664 1.54 -27.12 -19.24
CA GLY A 664 1.23 -26.81 -20.62
C GLY A 664 0.23 -25.64 -20.76
N LEU A 665 -0.37 -25.54 -21.95
CA LEU A 665 -1.31 -24.50 -22.32
C LEU A 665 -2.71 -25.05 -22.55
N THR A 666 -3.73 -24.36 -22.07
CA THR A 666 -5.11 -24.62 -22.46
C THR A 666 -5.37 -24.18 -23.90
N ALA A 667 -6.49 -24.61 -24.50
CA ALA A 667 -6.90 -24.17 -25.83
C ALA A 667 -7.13 -22.65 -25.88
N ARG A 668 -7.71 -22.08 -24.82
CA ARG A 668 -7.90 -20.63 -24.65
C ARG A 668 -6.58 -19.89 -24.60
N ASP A 669 -5.65 -20.31 -23.74
CA ASP A 669 -4.33 -19.68 -23.63
C ASP A 669 -3.61 -19.65 -24.97
N ARG A 670 -3.71 -20.77 -25.72
CA ARG A 670 -3.09 -20.89 -27.05
C ARG A 670 -3.75 -19.93 -28.04
N ALA A 671 -5.06 -19.82 -28.04
CA ALA A 671 -5.78 -18.90 -28.92
C ALA A 671 -5.39 -17.44 -28.63
N ILE A 672 -5.28 -17.04 -27.36
CA ILE A 672 -4.89 -15.69 -26.93
C ILE A 672 -3.42 -15.43 -27.25
N ALA A 673 -2.52 -16.30 -26.83
CA ALA A 673 -1.08 -16.11 -26.98
C ALA A 673 -0.66 -15.98 -28.44
N TYR A 674 -1.17 -16.82 -29.32
CA TYR A 674 -0.82 -16.86 -30.74
C TYR A 674 -1.67 -15.94 -31.63
N LEU A 675 -2.53 -15.11 -31.05
CA LEU A 675 -3.35 -14.13 -31.78
C LEU A 675 -2.56 -13.33 -32.83
N PRO A 676 -1.37 -12.77 -32.56
CA PRO A 676 -0.64 -12.02 -33.55
C PRO A 676 -0.22 -12.83 -34.78
N ARG A 677 -0.09 -14.15 -34.65
CA ARG A 677 0.36 -15.03 -35.74
C ARG A 677 -0.75 -15.43 -36.70
N TYR A 678 -1.98 -15.61 -36.17
CA TYR A 678 -3.11 -15.96 -37.00
C TYR A 678 -3.98 -14.75 -37.39
N ALA A 679 -3.78 -13.56 -36.79
CA ALA A 679 -4.55 -12.37 -37.07
C ALA A 679 -4.68 -12.02 -38.55
N PRO A 680 -3.62 -12.12 -39.41
CA PRO A 680 -3.75 -11.84 -40.83
C PRO A 680 -4.75 -12.76 -41.56
N TYR A 681 -4.91 -14.00 -41.08
CA TYR A 681 -5.85 -14.96 -41.64
C TYR A 681 -7.27 -14.75 -41.04
N ALA A 682 -7.35 -14.49 -39.74
CA ALA A 682 -8.62 -14.24 -39.05
C ALA A 682 -9.32 -12.99 -39.60
N ALA A 683 -8.58 -11.95 -39.93
CA ALA A 683 -9.11 -10.72 -40.52
C ALA A 683 -9.81 -10.97 -41.89
N ARG A 684 -9.30 -11.94 -42.68
CA ARG A 684 -9.96 -12.33 -43.93
C ARG A 684 -11.29 -13.05 -43.70
N LEU A 685 -11.43 -13.71 -42.53
CA LEU A 685 -12.63 -14.42 -42.11
C LEU A 685 -13.52 -13.56 -41.19
N ALA A 686 -13.28 -12.25 -41.09
CA ALA A 686 -13.98 -11.32 -40.22
C ALA A 686 -15.53 -11.47 -40.25
N PRO A 687 -16.22 -11.57 -41.41
CA PRO A 687 -17.68 -11.72 -41.42
C PRO A 687 -18.18 -12.95 -40.67
N VAL A 688 -17.42 -14.06 -40.69
CA VAL A 688 -17.77 -15.31 -40.01
C VAL A 688 -17.44 -15.25 -38.52
N LEU A 689 -16.24 -14.75 -38.18
CA LEU A 689 -15.81 -14.69 -36.81
C LEU A 689 -16.61 -13.70 -35.95
N ASN A 690 -17.01 -12.57 -36.58
CA ASN A 690 -17.83 -11.56 -35.91
C ASN A 690 -19.29 -12.00 -35.67
N LEU A 691 -19.79 -13.09 -36.30
CA LEU A 691 -21.11 -13.66 -36.04
C LEU A 691 -21.32 -14.02 -34.55
N ARG A 692 -20.25 -14.34 -33.85
CA ARG A 692 -20.32 -14.62 -32.40
C ARG A 692 -20.95 -13.46 -31.61
N ASN A 693 -20.59 -12.24 -31.94
CA ASN A 693 -21.11 -11.04 -31.25
C ASN A 693 -22.60 -10.75 -31.55
N ARG A 694 -23.09 -11.32 -32.65
CA ARG A 694 -24.49 -11.10 -33.13
C ARG A 694 -25.43 -12.27 -32.80
N ALA A 695 -24.88 -13.45 -32.47
CA ALA A 695 -25.66 -14.66 -32.22
C ALA A 695 -25.33 -15.22 -30.82
N GLY A 696 -26.26 -15.04 -29.87
CA GLY A 696 -26.08 -15.49 -28.47
C GLY A 696 -25.80 -16.99 -28.35
N ALA A 697 -26.36 -17.82 -29.25
CA ALA A 697 -26.07 -19.26 -29.28
C ALA A 697 -24.59 -19.55 -29.59
N LEU A 698 -23.96 -18.77 -30.50
CA LEU A 698 -22.55 -18.89 -30.82
C LEU A 698 -21.68 -18.36 -29.69
N ALA A 699 -22.11 -17.30 -29.01
CA ALA A 699 -21.43 -16.78 -27.84
C ALA A 699 -21.44 -17.82 -26.69
N GLY A 700 -22.59 -18.46 -26.43
CA GLY A 700 -22.70 -19.53 -25.42
C GLY A 700 -21.89 -20.78 -25.78
N LEU A 701 -21.81 -21.13 -27.06
CA LEU A 701 -20.94 -22.22 -27.51
C LEU A 701 -19.46 -21.87 -27.30
N GLY A 702 -19.06 -20.64 -27.63
CA GLY A 702 -17.71 -20.13 -27.41
C GLY A 702 -17.32 -20.12 -25.93
N GLU A 703 -18.24 -19.81 -25.04
CA GLU A 703 -18.05 -19.90 -23.59
C GLU A 703 -17.80 -21.35 -23.14
N LYS A 704 -18.62 -22.29 -23.56
CA LYS A 704 -18.46 -23.71 -23.22
C LYS A 704 -17.18 -24.33 -23.76
N MET A 705 -16.74 -23.95 -24.96
CA MET A 705 -15.57 -24.54 -25.61
C MET A 705 -14.25 -23.88 -25.21
N LEU A 706 -14.24 -22.56 -25.06
CA LEU A 706 -13.04 -21.75 -24.88
C LEU A 706 -13.05 -20.90 -23.60
N GLY A 707 -14.16 -20.87 -22.85
CA GLY A 707 -14.28 -20.09 -21.63
C GLY A 707 -14.36 -18.55 -21.85
N PHE A 708 -14.67 -18.09 -23.07
CA PHE A 708 -14.91 -16.66 -23.30
C PHE A 708 -16.37 -16.30 -22.97
N SER A 709 -16.55 -15.36 -22.05
CA SER A 709 -17.86 -14.99 -21.54
C SER A 709 -18.87 -14.67 -22.65
N ALA A 710 -20.04 -15.30 -22.63
CA ALA A 710 -21.15 -14.95 -23.52
C ALA A 710 -21.80 -13.61 -23.19
N ARG A 711 -21.55 -13.07 -21.99
CA ARG A 711 -22.03 -11.78 -21.49
C ARG A 711 -21.26 -10.59 -22.08
N ARG A 712 -20.23 -10.83 -22.89
CA ARG A 712 -19.34 -9.79 -23.44
C ARG A 712 -19.09 -9.99 -24.92
N SER A 713 -19.12 -8.88 -25.69
CA SER A 713 -18.66 -8.87 -27.07
C SER A 713 -17.14 -9.07 -27.15
N LEU A 714 -16.65 -9.79 -28.13
CA LEU A 714 -15.22 -9.81 -28.46
C LEU A 714 -14.87 -8.66 -29.42
N PRO A 715 -13.60 -8.21 -29.46
CA PRO A 715 -13.16 -7.24 -30.46
C PRO A 715 -13.50 -7.70 -31.88
N GLU A 716 -14.08 -6.85 -32.70
CA GLU A 716 -14.49 -7.19 -34.05
C GLU A 716 -13.30 -7.17 -35.01
N TRP A 717 -13.11 -8.26 -35.74
CA TRP A 717 -12.15 -8.35 -36.80
C TRP A 717 -12.52 -7.39 -37.92
N GLN A 718 -11.51 -6.64 -38.41
CA GLN A 718 -11.69 -5.76 -39.56
C GLN A 718 -11.13 -6.39 -40.82
N ARG A 719 -11.98 -6.48 -41.89
CA ARG A 719 -11.55 -7.00 -43.17
C ARG A 719 -10.61 -6.01 -43.86
N GLU A 720 -10.92 -4.72 -43.73
CA GLU A 720 -10.06 -3.63 -44.12
C GLU A 720 -9.18 -3.25 -42.91
N TYR A 721 -7.96 -3.73 -42.87
CA TYR A 721 -7.01 -3.51 -41.80
C TYR A 721 -5.83 -2.66 -42.27
N TYR A 722 -5.13 -2.03 -41.35
CA TYR A 722 -3.99 -1.19 -41.64
C TYR A 722 -2.83 -2.02 -42.22
N ARG A 723 -2.35 -1.68 -43.42
CA ARG A 723 -1.34 -2.45 -44.14
C ARG A 723 0.09 -1.89 -44.04
N GLY A 724 0.23 -0.73 -43.40
CA GLY A 724 1.48 0.02 -43.36
C GLY A 724 1.50 1.17 -44.34
N SER A 725 2.42 2.08 -44.10
CA SER A 725 2.70 3.24 -44.95
C SER A 725 4.21 3.39 -45.13
N THR A 726 4.60 3.81 -46.31
CA THR A 726 5.97 4.19 -46.57
C THR A 726 5.99 5.66 -46.98
N ASP A 727 6.74 6.48 -46.23
CA ASP A 727 7.01 7.87 -46.58
C ASP A 727 5.78 8.76 -46.72
N THR A 728 4.74 8.59 -45.86
CA THR A 728 3.59 9.49 -45.82
C THR A 728 3.98 10.81 -45.16
N GLY A 729 3.65 11.93 -45.75
CA GLY A 729 3.92 13.28 -45.27
C GLY A 729 4.86 14.08 -46.17
N PRO A 730 5.26 15.30 -45.76
CA PRO A 730 6.06 16.19 -46.62
C PRO A 730 7.51 15.66 -46.81
N MET A 731 8.06 15.82 -48.01
CA MET A 731 9.39 15.31 -48.38
C MET A 731 10.55 15.86 -47.52
N GLY A 732 10.42 17.06 -46.98
CA GLY A 732 11.38 17.65 -46.03
C GLY A 732 11.07 17.40 -44.56
N GLY A 733 10.03 16.63 -44.22
CA GLY A 733 9.61 16.38 -42.89
C GLY A 733 10.60 15.51 -42.09
N ARG A 734 10.63 15.71 -40.77
CA ARG A 734 11.43 14.88 -39.85
C ARG A 734 10.89 13.44 -39.83
N ASN A 735 11.77 12.46 -40.03
CA ASN A 735 11.41 11.06 -40.07
C ASN A 735 10.97 10.58 -38.68
N ILE A 736 9.88 9.80 -38.64
CA ILE A 736 9.38 9.08 -37.48
C ILE A 736 8.95 7.66 -37.89
N VAL A 737 8.99 6.76 -36.94
CA VAL A 737 8.48 5.39 -37.10
C VAL A 737 7.14 5.26 -36.36
N LEU A 738 6.06 4.96 -37.08
CA LEU A 738 4.79 4.57 -36.48
C LEU A 738 4.73 3.05 -36.32
N LEU A 739 4.91 2.59 -35.09
CA LEU A 739 4.82 1.18 -34.72
C LEU A 739 3.36 0.79 -34.45
N VAL A 740 2.71 0.18 -35.46
CA VAL A 740 1.32 -0.26 -35.34
C VAL A 740 1.25 -1.68 -34.81
N ASP A 741 0.71 -1.82 -33.60
CA ASP A 741 0.51 -3.10 -32.90
C ASP A 741 -0.63 -3.92 -33.54
N THR A 742 -0.74 -5.19 -33.11
CA THR A 742 -1.75 -6.14 -33.62
C THR A 742 -3.18 -5.65 -33.42
N LEU A 743 -3.46 -4.96 -32.31
CA LEU A 743 -4.81 -4.55 -31.93
C LEU A 743 -5.26 -3.37 -32.81
N ASN A 744 -4.42 -2.34 -32.93
CA ASN A 744 -4.67 -1.20 -33.83
C ASN A 744 -4.52 -1.55 -35.32
N ARG A 745 -3.96 -2.72 -35.65
CA ARG A 745 -3.90 -3.17 -37.04
C ARG A 745 -5.16 -3.88 -37.51
N TYR A 746 -5.71 -4.79 -36.69
CA TYR A 746 -6.73 -5.76 -37.09
C TYR A 746 -8.11 -5.56 -36.46
N PHE A 747 -8.22 -4.77 -35.38
CA PHE A 747 -9.49 -4.51 -34.68
C PHE A 747 -9.91 -3.05 -34.72
N GLU A 748 -8.97 -2.10 -34.62
CA GLU A 748 -9.24 -0.65 -34.67
C GLU A 748 -8.27 0.08 -35.62
N PRO A 749 -8.24 -0.29 -36.92
CA PRO A 749 -7.29 0.28 -37.89
C PRO A 749 -7.43 1.77 -38.10
N GLU A 750 -8.60 2.33 -37.83
CA GLU A 750 -8.87 3.76 -37.87
C GLU A 750 -7.97 4.58 -36.96
N ASN A 751 -7.50 4.02 -35.85
CA ASN A 751 -6.54 4.70 -34.98
C ASN A 751 -5.17 4.86 -35.66
N ALA A 752 -4.73 3.82 -36.40
CA ALA A 752 -3.46 3.86 -37.12
C ALA A 752 -3.52 4.82 -38.32
N TRP A 753 -4.63 4.82 -39.10
CA TRP A 753 -4.83 5.77 -40.18
C TRP A 753 -4.93 7.21 -39.68
N ALA A 754 -5.62 7.44 -38.57
CA ALA A 754 -5.71 8.76 -37.94
C ALA A 754 -4.34 9.25 -37.46
N ALA A 755 -3.53 8.38 -36.84
CA ALA A 755 -2.18 8.71 -36.41
C ALA A 755 -1.28 9.12 -37.58
N GLU A 756 -1.34 8.37 -38.65
CA GLU A 756 -0.60 8.67 -39.88
C GLU A 756 -0.97 10.06 -40.44
N ARG A 757 -2.30 10.36 -40.55
CA ARG A 757 -2.77 11.66 -41.04
C ARG A 757 -2.37 12.81 -40.11
N VAL A 758 -2.56 12.66 -38.81
CA VAL A 758 -2.21 13.69 -37.80
C VAL A 758 -0.74 14.03 -37.85
N LEU A 759 0.13 13.00 -37.86
CA LEU A 759 1.57 13.18 -37.89
C LEU A 759 2.05 13.78 -39.19
N ALA A 760 1.49 13.35 -40.35
CA ALA A 760 1.81 13.90 -41.67
C ALA A 760 1.39 15.36 -41.78
N ARG A 761 0.19 15.74 -41.29
CA ARG A 761 -0.30 17.13 -41.24
C ARG A 761 0.53 18.01 -40.29
N ALA A 762 1.08 17.43 -39.23
CA ALA A 762 2.01 18.12 -38.34
C ALA A 762 3.43 18.23 -38.88
N GLY A 763 3.65 17.87 -40.14
CA GLY A 763 4.92 18.08 -40.85
C GLY A 763 5.93 16.92 -40.71
N TYR A 764 5.54 15.76 -40.15
CA TYR A 764 6.44 14.59 -40.04
C TYR A 764 6.31 13.65 -41.22
N ARG A 765 7.42 12.96 -41.51
CA ARG A 765 7.46 11.87 -42.49
C ARG A 765 7.31 10.55 -41.79
N VAL A 766 6.17 9.90 -41.98
CA VAL A 766 5.74 8.70 -41.27
C VAL A 766 6.14 7.46 -42.02
N ASN A 767 6.87 6.58 -41.35
CA ASN A 767 7.27 5.26 -41.84
C ASN A 767 6.72 4.17 -40.92
N THR A 768 6.14 3.12 -41.51
CA THR A 768 5.75 1.94 -40.76
C THR A 768 6.77 0.84 -41.01
N PRO A 769 7.52 0.37 -39.98
CA PRO A 769 8.53 -0.64 -40.19
C PRO A 769 7.86 -1.98 -40.49
N GLU A 770 8.29 -2.64 -41.52
CA GLU A 770 7.89 -3.99 -41.87
C GLU A 770 9.09 -4.93 -41.83
N PRO A 771 8.93 -6.16 -41.33
CA PRO A 771 9.99 -7.13 -41.42
C PRO A 771 10.25 -7.48 -42.90
N ALA A 772 11.50 -7.69 -43.26
CA ALA A 772 11.89 -8.01 -44.66
C ALA A 772 11.21 -9.30 -45.17
N VAL A 773 10.84 -10.22 -44.28
CA VAL A 773 10.13 -11.46 -44.59
C VAL A 773 9.15 -11.81 -43.45
N GLY A 774 7.95 -12.24 -43.83
CA GLY A 774 6.98 -12.85 -42.87
C GLY A 774 5.84 -11.94 -42.51
N ARG A 775 5.28 -12.21 -41.31
CA ARG A 775 4.11 -11.50 -40.75
C ARG A 775 4.52 -10.14 -40.14
N PRO A 776 3.57 -9.23 -39.93
CA PRO A 776 3.79 -7.95 -39.24
C PRO A 776 4.49 -8.11 -37.89
N LEU A 777 5.15 -7.04 -37.41
CA LEU A 777 5.83 -6.97 -36.14
C LEU A 777 4.81 -7.02 -34.99
N CYS A 778 5.21 -7.65 -33.90
CA CYS A 778 4.44 -7.73 -32.67
C CYS A 778 5.35 -7.51 -31.47
N CYS A 779 4.87 -6.79 -30.47
CA CYS A 779 5.59 -6.55 -29.20
C CYS A 779 5.80 -7.82 -28.34
N GLY A 780 5.08 -8.92 -28.62
CA GLY A 780 5.15 -10.15 -27.86
C GLY A 780 4.32 -10.16 -26.56
N ARG A 781 3.55 -9.12 -26.28
CA ARG A 781 2.77 -8.96 -25.04
C ARG A 781 1.82 -10.14 -24.77
N THR A 782 1.16 -10.67 -25.81
CA THR A 782 0.24 -11.82 -25.67
C THR A 782 0.96 -13.08 -25.21
N PHE A 783 2.20 -13.30 -25.69
CA PHE A 783 3.03 -14.41 -25.24
C PHE A 783 3.48 -14.23 -23.78
N LEU A 784 3.90 -13.02 -23.38
CA LEU A 784 4.28 -12.73 -22.00
C LEU A 784 3.11 -12.94 -21.03
N ALA A 785 1.92 -12.50 -21.41
CA ALA A 785 0.71 -12.69 -20.61
C ALA A 785 0.33 -14.16 -20.41
N ALA A 786 0.71 -15.04 -21.34
CA ALA A 786 0.52 -16.48 -21.25
C ALA A 786 1.72 -17.25 -20.64
N GLY A 787 2.79 -16.57 -20.26
CA GLY A 787 4.02 -17.20 -19.74
C GLY A 787 4.92 -17.82 -20.80
N LEU A 788 4.71 -17.50 -22.09
CA LEU A 788 5.51 -18.00 -23.22
C LEU A 788 6.69 -17.07 -23.53
N VAL A 789 7.59 -16.91 -22.57
CA VAL A 789 8.69 -15.93 -22.66
C VAL A 789 9.62 -16.21 -23.84
N ASP A 790 9.87 -17.49 -24.19
CA ASP A 790 10.73 -17.85 -25.34
C ASP A 790 10.11 -17.40 -26.68
N GLU A 791 8.78 -17.49 -26.82
CA GLU A 791 8.09 -16.97 -27.99
C GLU A 791 8.11 -15.42 -28.02
N ALA A 792 7.95 -14.78 -26.85
CA ALA A 792 8.10 -13.33 -26.73
C ALA A 792 9.52 -12.86 -27.10
N ARG A 793 10.57 -13.59 -26.71
CA ARG A 793 11.96 -13.31 -27.11
C ARG A 793 12.15 -13.38 -28.63
N LYS A 794 11.48 -14.32 -29.31
CA LYS A 794 11.52 -14.38 -30.77
C LYS A 794 10.90 -13.12 -31.41
N GLU A 795 9.75 -12.69 -30.91
CA GLU A 795 9.13 -11.45 -31.39
C GLU A 795 10.01 -10.20 -31.05
N ALA A 796 10.59 -10.15 -29.85
CA ALA A 796 11.46 -9.05 -29.43
C ALA A 796 12.72 -8.95 -30.33
N ARG A 797 13.35 -10.09 -30.72
CA ARG A 797 14.48 -10.08 -31.65
C ARG A 797 14.05 -9.55 -33.02
N ARG A 798 12.90 -10.01 -33.54
CA ARG A 798 12.35 -9.49 -34.81
C ARG A 798 12.13 -7.97 -34.77
N MET A 799 11.63 -7.49 -33.64
CA MET A 799 11.39 -6.07 -33.38
C MET A 799 12.71 -5.28 -33.34
N LEU A 800 13.71 -5.79 -32.59
CA LEU A 800 15.04 -5.19 -32.49
C LEU A 800 15.70 -5.10 -33.86
N ASP A 801 15.66 -6.18 -34.65
CA ASP A 801 16.29 -6.23 -35.98
C ASP A 801 15.64 -5.22 -36.95
N ALA A 802 14.28 -5.13 -36.93
CA ALA A 802 13.56 -4.21 -37.81
C ALA A 802 13.75 -2.73 -37.41
N LEU A 803 13.88 -2.44 -36.12
CA LEU A 803 13.99 -1.08 -35.59
C LEU A 803 15.44 -0.58 -35.45
N ALA A 804 16.43 -1.47 -35.50
CA ALA A 804 17.84 -1.11 -35.31
C ALA A 804 18.33 0.04 -36.24
N PRO A 805 18.01 0.09 -37.54
CA PRO A 805 18.40 1.21 -38.39
C PRO A 805 17.81 2.54 -37.93
N HIS A 806 16.58 2.54 -37.46
CA HIS A 806 15.88 3.73 -37.00
C HIS A 806 16.45 4.21 -35.66
N VAL A 807 16.74 3.31 -34.74
CA VAL A 807 17.41 3.63 -33.46
C VAL A 807 18.78 4.23 -33.70
N ALA A 808 19.59 3.64 -34.62
CA ALA A 808 20.90 4.15 -34.99
C ALA A 808 20.83 5.54 -35.61
N ALA A 809 19.76 5.87 -36.33
CA ALA A 809 19.49 7.18 -36.90
C ALA A 809 18.88 8.19 -35.92
N GLY A 810 18.64 7.80 -34.65
CA GLY A 810 17.97 8.65 -33.66
C GLY A 810 16.49 8.95 -33.99
N THR A 811 15.84 8.10 -34.81
CA THR A 811 14.45 8.28 -35.24
C THR A 811 13.48 7.89 -34.10
N PRO A 812 12.55 8.78 -33.70
CA PRO A 812 11.54 8.43 -32.72
C PRO A 812 10.65 7.26 -33.17
N ILE A 813 10.37 6.34 -32.26
CA ILE A 813 9.48 5.19 -32.46
C ILE A 813 8.19 5.44 -31.69
N ILE A 814 7.09 5.61 -32.39
CA ILE A 814 5.80 6.04 -31.85
C ILE A 814 4.82 4.88 -31.88
N GLY A 815 4.17 4.58 -30.76
CA GLY A 815 3.11 3.57 -30.69
C GLY A 815 1.81 4.10 -30.12
N LEU A 816 0.70 3.43 -30.42
CA LEU A 816 -0.66 3.85 -30.08
C LEU A 816 -1.20 3.10 -28.84
N GLU A 817 -0.89 1.81 -28.73
CA GLU A 817 -1.41 0.98 -27.62
C GLU A 817 -0.41 1.00 -26.44
N PRO A 818 -0.81 1.58 -25.27
CA PRO A 818 0.13 1.70 -24.14
C PRO A 818 0.68 0.36 -23.67
N SER A 819 -0.12 -0.69 -23.67
CA SER A 819 0.32 -2.01 -23.22
C SER A 819 1.35 -2.64 -24.16
N CYS A 820 1.29 -2.33 -25.46
CA CYS A 820 2.22 -2.84 -26.46
C CYS A 820 3.52 -2.03 -26.49
N LEU A 821 3.43 -0.70 -26.57
CA LEU A 821 4.64 0.14 -26.65
C LEU A 821 5.46 0.06 -25.37
N LEU A 822 4.83 0.17 -24.22
CA LEU A 822 5.53 0.14 -22.94
C LEU A 822 6.17 -1.24 -22.64
N THR A 823 5.78 -2.31 -23.34
CA THR A 823 6.50 -3.59 -23.31
C THR A 823 7.94 -3.45 -23.84
N LEU A 824 8.18 -2.58 -24.82
CA LEU A 824 9.53 -2.31 -25.34
C LEU A 824 10.42 -1.62 -24.28
N ARG A 825 9.80 -0.80 -23.41
CA ARG A 825 10.50 -0.03 -22.37
C ARG A 825 10.72 -0.82 -21.08
N ASP A 826 9.93 -1.84 -20.81
CA ASP A 826 9.88 -2.53 -19.52
C ASP A 826 10.26 -4.01 -19.62
N GLU A 827 9.46 -4.81 -20.32
CA GLU A 827 9.71 -6.24 -20.38
C GLU A 827 10.91 -6.60 -21.27
N TYR A 828 11.16 -5.87 -22.35
CA TYR A 828 12.29 -6.18 -23.24
C TYR A 828 13.64 -6.17 -22.53
N PRO A 829 13.99 -5.14 -21.73
CA PRO A 829 15.23 -5.18 -20.95
C PRO A 829 15.34 -6.38 -20.00
N SER A 830 14.20 -6.90 -19.54
CA SER A 830 14.17 -8.05 -18.64
C SER A 830 14.25 -9.41 -19.34
N ILE A 831 13.75 -9.54 -20.59
CA ILE A 831 13.77 -10.79 -21.35
C ILE A 831 14.99 -10.91 -22.30
N LEU A 832 15.57 -9.79 -22.69
CA LEU A 832 16.75 -9.67 -23.56
C LEU A 832 17.66 -8.54 -23.05
N PRO A 833 18.35 -8.71 -21.92
CA PRO A 833 19.25 -7.69 -21.39
C PRO A 833 20.35 -7.32 -22.39
N GLY A 834 20.64 -6.03 -22.52
CA GLY A 834 21.73 -5.54 -23.36
C GLY A 834 21.51 -4.14 -23.93
N GLU A 835 22.56 -3.54 -24.49
CA GLU A 835 22.56 -2.17 -24.97
C GLU A 835 21.56 -1.90 -26.10
N LYS A 836 21.36 -2.85 -27.01
CA LYS A 836 20.40 -2.70 -28.11
C LYS A 836 18.97 -2.55 -27.61
N THR A 837 18.63 -3.31 -26.60
CA THR A 837 17.29 -3.28 -25.98
C THR A 837 17.08 -1.99 -25.18
N GLN A 838 18.12 -1.53 -24.48
CA GLN A 838 18.09 -0.25 -23.76
C GLN A 838 17.98 0.93 -24.73
N ALA A 839 18.74 0.91 -25.84
CA ALA A 839 18.64 1.93 -26.87
C ALA A 839 17.23 1.97 -27.49
N LEU A 840 16.63 0.83 -27.82
CA LEU A 840 15.26 0.76 -28.31
C LEU A 840 14.27 1.33 -27.28
N ALA A 841 14.42 0.96 -26.03
CA ALA A 841 13.56 1.43 -24.94
C ALA A 841 13.61 2.96 -24.79
N ALA A 842 14.77 3.58 -24.97
CA ALA A 842 14.95 5.03 -24.92
C ALA A 842 14.30 5.79 -26.10
N HIS A 843 14.16 5.13 -27.26
CA HIS A 843 13.56 5.73 -28.47
C HIS A 843 12.05 5.48 -28.59
N ALA A 844 11.51 4.55 -27.81
CA ALA A 844 10.10 4.18 -27.85
C ALA A 844 9.23 5.14 -27.03
N GLN A 845 8.26 5.80 -27.67
CA GLN A 845 7.37 6.79 -27.09
C GLN A 845 5.92 6.49 -27.46
N LEU A 846 4.99 6.74 -26.51
CA LEU A 846 3.57 6.78 -26.86
C LEU A 846 3.30 7.98 -27.77
N PHE A 847 2.27 7.88 -28.61
CA PHE A 847 1.84 8.97 -29.47
C PHE A 847 1.68 10.27 -28.70
N GLU A 848 0.98 10.25 -27.59
CA GLU A 848 0.78 11.40 -26.73
C GLU A 848 2.03 11.94 -26.07
N GLU A 849 2.98 11.09 -25.68
CA GLU A 849 4.29 11.53 -25.16
C GLU A 849 5.07 12.30 -26.24
N PHE A 850 5.07 11.76 -27.46
CA PHE A 850 5.71 12.40 -28.59
C PHE A 850 5.08 13.77 -28.89
N VAL A 851 3.76 13.83 -29.01
CA VAL A 851 3.02 15.07 -29.30
C VAL A 851 3.27 16.12 -28.22
N ALA A 852 3.17 15.76 -26.94
CA ALA A 852 3.38 16.69 -25.84
C ALA A 852 4.86 17.17 -25.79
N GLY A 853 5.83 16.27 -25.99
CA GLY A 853 7.25 16.61 -26.00
C GLY A 853 7.64 17.52 -27.18
N GLU A 854 7.18 17.22 -28.40
CA GLU A 854 7.46 18.04 -29.59
C GLU A 854 6.77 19.41 -29.50
N ARG A 855 5.57 19.47 -28.93
CA ARG A 855 4.86 20.72 -28.64
C ARG A 855 5.64 21.60 -27.65
N ALA A 856 6.07 21.04 -26.55
CA ALA A 856 6.86 21.76 -25.55
C ALA A 856 8.19 22.30 -26.14
N ALA A 857 8.73 21.60 -27.13
CA ALA A 857 9.92 22.01 -27.88
C ALA A 857 9.60 22.96 -29.07
N GLY A 858 8.35 23.35 -29.28
CA GLY A 858 7.93 24.23 -30.38
C GLY A 858 8.03 23.61 -31.76
N ARG A 859 8.01 22.29 -31.89
CA ARG A 859 8.21 21.55 -33.14
C ARG A 859 6.98 20.79 -33.64
N PHE A 860 5.87 20.82 -32.89
CA PHE A 860 4.61 20.17 -33.30
C PHE A 860 3.57 21.23 -33.60
N GLU A 861 3.29 21.43 -34.88
CA GLU A 861 2.29 22.35 -35.36
C GLU A 861 1.21 21.57 -36.14
N LEU A 862 0.05 21.39 -35.53
CA LEU A 862 -1.10 20.75 -36.15
C LEU A 862 -2.20 21.81 -36.37
N PRO A 863 -2.60 22.09 -37.61
CA PRO A 863 -3.75 22.94 -37.85
C PRO A 863 -5.03 22.28 -37.34
N VAL A 864 -5.66 22.84 -36.34
CA VAL A 864 -6.88 22.30 -35.71
C VAL A 864 -8.01 23.35 -35.65
N LYS A 865 -9.23 22.89 -35.77
CA LYS A 865 -10.42 23.69 -35.52
C LYS A 865 -10.69 23.78 -34.01
N ALA A 866 -11.17 24.96 -33.57
CA ALA A 866 -11.68 25.09 -32.22
C ALA A 866 -12.94 24.23 -32.00
N MET A 867 -13.12 23.72 -30.79
CA MET A 867 -14.32 22.99 -30.37
C MET A 867 -15.00 23.70 -29.21
N PRO A 868 -15.60 24.88 -29.41
CA PRO A 868 -16.22 25.68 -28.37
C PRO A 868 -17.39 24.93 -27.72
N GLY A 869 -17.44 24.94 -26.37
CA GLY A 869 -18.51 24.31 -25.63
C GLY A 869 -18.44 22.79 -25.58
N GLN A 870 -17.45 22.16 -26.24
CA GLN A 870 -17.24 20.71 -26.18
C GLN A 870 -16.37 20.32 -25.00
N ALA A 871 -16.75 19.27 -24.28
CA ALA A 871 -15.93 18.66 -23.22
C ALA A 871 -15.39 17.30 -23.68
N ALA A 872 -14.20 16.97 -23.18
CA ALA A 872 -13.60 15.65 -23.33
C ALA A 872 -13.26 15.09 -21.95
N LEU A 873 -13.78 13.91 -21.62
CA LEU A 873 -13.47 13.18 -20.39
C LEU A 873 -12.48 12.06 -20.69
N LEU A 874 -11.27 12.17 -20.15
CA LEU A 874 -10.15 11.29 -20.44
C LEU A 874 -9.89 10.30 -19.31
N HIS A 875 -9.92 8.99 -19.64
CA HIS A 875 -9.41 7.93 -18.77
C HIS A 875 -7.97 7.57 -19.14
N GLY A 876 -7.03 7.78 -18.19
CA GLY A 876 -5.64 7.37 -18.34
C GLY A 876 -5.49 5.83 -18.17
N HIS A 877 -4.80 5.19 -19.13
CA HIS A 877 -4.51 3.75 -19.07
C HIS A 877 -3.62 3.39 -17.89
N CYS A 878 -3.83 2.23 -17.25
CA CYS A 878 -3.08 1.82 -16.06
C CYS A 878 -1.56 1.78 -16.30
N HIS A 879 -1.09 1.33 -17.47
CA HIS A 879 0.33 1.37 -17.81
C HIS A 879 0.83 2.80 -17.99
N GLN A 880 0.06 3.71 -18.60
CA GLN A 880 0.45 5.13 -18.66
C GLN A 880 0.64 5.70 -17.24
N LYS A 881 -0.28 5.40 -16.33
CA LYS A 881 -0.15 5.80 -14.92
C LYS A 881 1.07 5.18 -14.26
N ALA A 882 1.34 3.90 -14.48
CA ALA A 882 2.51 3.20 -13.93
C ALA A 882 3.84 3.79 -14.41
N PHE A 883 3.89 4.33 -15.63
CA PHE A 883 5.09 4.96 -16.20
C PHE A 883 5.08 6.50 -16.16
N ASN A 884 4.13 7.10 -15.45
CA ASN A 884 3.99 8.55 -15.31
C ASN A 884 3.76 9.32 -16.63
N THR A 885 3.11 8.69 -17.60
CA THR A 885 2.87 9.26 -18.93
C THR A 885 1.41 9.65 -19.18
N ALA A 886 0.53 9.42 -18.21
CA ALA A 886 -0.91 9.66 -18.38
C ALA A 886 -1.27 11.13 -18.65
N GLY A 887 -0.51 12.08 -18.11
CA GLY A 887 -0.71 13.51 -18.32
C GLY A 887 -0.53 13.95 -19.77
N ALA A 888 0.36 13.30 -20.51
CA ALA A 888 0.65 13.61 -21.91
C ALA A 888 -0.58 13.49 -22.82
N ALA A 889 -1.52 12.60 -22.52
CA ALA A 889 -2.73 12.43 -23.28
C ALA A 889 -3.68 13.66 -23.16
N ALA A 890 -3.76 14.25 -21.96
CA ALA A 890 -4.51 15.49 -21.76
C ALA A 890 -3.83 16.68 -22.47
N GLU A 891 -2.50 16.75 -22.39
CA GLU A 891 -1.71 17.79 -23.08
C GLU A 891 -1.87 17.71 -24.61
N ALA A 892 -1.91 16.48 -25.15
CA ALA A 892 -2.14 16.29 -26.58
C ALA A 892 -3.56 16.75 -27.00
N LEU A 893 -4.60 16.47 -26.22
CA LEU A 893 -5.96 16.94 -26.50
C LEU A 893 -6.12 18.46 -26.37
N ARG A 894 -5.35 19.12 -25.49
CA ARG A 894 -5.31 20.58 -25.33
C ARG A 894 -4.67 21.33 -26.51
N LEU A 895 -4.24 20.61 -27.55
CA LEU A 895 -3.94 21.22 -28.86
C LEU A 895 -5.20 21.77 -29.51
N ILE A 896 -6.36 21.19 -29.22
CA ILE A 896 -7.64 21.63 -29.79
C ILE A 896 -8.12 22.87 -29.01
N PRO A 897 -8.17 24.06 -29.63
CA PRO A 897 -8.62 25.27 -28.95
C PRO A 897 -10.06 25.12 -28.42
N GLU A 898 -10.35 25.71 -27.28
CA GLU A 898 -11.64 25.73 -26.61
C GLU A 898 -12.27 24.36 -26.26
N LEU A 899 -11.53 23.25 -26.44
CA LEU A 899 -11.93 21.94 -25.92
C LEU A 899 -11.62 21.89 -24.41
N ASN A 900 -12.67 21.69 -23.59
CA ASN A 900 -12.49 21.50 -22.15
C ASN A 900 -12.07 20.03 -21.86
N VAL A 901 -10.79 19.83 -21.52
CA VAL A 901 -10.24 18.49 -21.27
C VAL A 901 -10.15 18.23 -19.77
N GLU A 902 -10.99 17.30 -19.30
CA GLU A 902 -10.99 16.79 -17.94
C GLU A 902 -10.37 15.40 -17.89
N SER A 903 -9.44 15.18 -16.96
CA SER A 903 -8.92 13.87 -16.61
C SER A 903 -9.27 13.55 -15.16
N PHE A 904 -9.55 12.30 -14.86
CA PHE A 904 -9.90 11.87 -13.51
C PHE A 904 -9.05 10.72 -13.02
N ASP A 905 -8.83 10.67 -11.71
CA ASP A 905 -8.18 9.56 -11.09
C ASP A 905 -9.09 8.34 -11.01
N SER A 906 -8.56 7.20 -11.42
CA SER A 906 -9.25 5.91 -11.39
C SER A 906 -8.26 4.77 -11.27
N THR A 907 -8.74 3.61 -10.88
CA THR A 907 -7.95 2.36 -10.91
C THR A 907 -7.78 1.85 -12.36
N CYS A 908 -7.44 0.60 -12.53
CA CYS A 908 -7.56 -0.12 -13.79
C CYS A 908 -9.02 -0.16 -14.27
N CYS A 909 -9.25 -0.17 -15.58
CA CYS A 909 -10.60 -0.35 -16.14
C CYS A 909 -11.21 -1.74 -15.86
N GLY A 910 -10.39 -2.74 -15.49
CA GLY A 910 -10.83 -4.10 -15.21
C GLY A 910 -10.76 -5.07 -16.40
N MET A 911 -10.61 -4.60 -17.65
CA MET A 911 -10.54 -5.49 -18.82
C MET A 911 -9.22 -6.26 -18.90
N ALA A 912 -8.10 -5.56 -18.75
CA ALA A 912 -6.74 -6.14 -18.67
C ALA A 912 -6.43 -7.22 -19.74
N GLY A 913 -6.53 -6.87 -20.99
CA GLY A 913 -6.30 -7.78 -22.12
C GLY A 913 -7.40 -8.85 -22.22
N SER A 914 -7.03 -10.15 -22.11
CA SER A 914 -8.01 -11.25 -22.15
C SER A 914 -8.81 -11.42 -20.86
N PHE A 915 -8.30 -10.96 -19.72
CA PHE A 915 -8.86 -11.21 -18.38
C PHE A 915 -10.37 -10.93 -18.31
N GLY A 916 -10.78 -9.75 -18.77
CA GLY A 916 -12.19 -9.37 -18.72
C GLY A 916 -13.09 -10.12 -19.73
N PHE A 917 -12.53 -10.83 -20.71
CA PHE A 917 -13.28 -11.68 -21.64
C PHE A 917 -13.49 -13.10 -21.13
N GLU A 918 -12.79 -13.50 -20.08
CA GLU A 918 -12.86 -14.83 -19.49
C GLU A 918 -14.11 -14.93 -18.61
N ALA A 919 -14.86 -16.03 -18.74
CA ALA A 919 -16.16 -16.17 -18.08
C ALA A 919 -16.05 -16.11 -16.55
N GLU A 920 -15.01 -16.75 -16.00
CA GLU A 920 -14.73 -16.76 -14.57
C GLU A 920 -14.31 -15.39 -14.00
N HIS A 921 -13.80 -14.50 -14.84
CA HIS A 921 -13.30 -13.18 -14.44
C HIS A 921 -14.27 -12.03 -14.70
N TYR A 922 -15.36 -12.30 -15.43
CA TYR A 922 -16.28 -11.24 -15.87
C TYR A 922 -16.80 -10.37 -14.71
N ASP A 923 -17.28 -10.99 -13.64
CA ASP A 923 -17.86 -10.24 -12.52
C ASP A 923 -16.81 -9.41 -11.76
N VAL A 924 -15.60 -9.95 -11.58
CA VAL A 924 -14.49 -9.20 -10.98
C VAL A 924 -14.03 -8.06 -11.90
N SER A 925 -13.96 -8.29 -13.21
CA SER A 925 -13.66 -7.28 -14.22
C SER A 925 -14.63 -6.11 -14.15
N MET A 926 -15.93 -6.39 -14.08
CA MET A 926 -16.98 -5.35 -13.95
C MET A 926 -16.86 -4.62 -12.62
N LYS A 927 -16.69 -5.34 -11.50
CA LYS A 927 -16.49 -4.71 -10.19
C LYS A 927 -15.28 -3.77 -10.17
N ILE A 928 -14.16 -4.14 -10.80
CA ILE A 928 -13.01 -3.24 -10.93
C ILE A 928 -13.36 -2.00 -11.72
N GLY A 929 -14.09 -2.13 -12.83
CA GLY A 929 -14.56 -0.98 -13.62
C GLY A 929 -15.47 -0.03 -12.83
N GLU A 930 -16.36 -0.58 -12.01
CA GLU A 930 -17.29 0.18 -11.15
C GLU A 930 -16.58 0.90 -9.98
N LEU A 931 -15.31 0.62 -9.68
CA LEU A 931 -14.57 1.37 -8.68
C LEU A 931 -14.27 2.84 -9.05
N GLY A 932 -14.48 3.22 -10.32
CA GLY A 932 -14.29 4.61 -10.72
C GLY A 932 -14.48 4.90 -12.20
N VAL A 933 -14.05 4.00 -13.10
CA VAL A 933 -14.09 4.28 -14.54
C VAL A 933 -15.53 4.31 -15.07
N LEU A 934 -16.30 3.26 -14.84
CA LEU A 934 -17.64 3.12 -15.39
C LEU A 934 -18.62 4.16 -14.83
N PRO A 935 -18.68 4.45 -13.52
CA PRO A 935 -19.55 5.50 -13.01
C PRO A 935 -19.27 6.86 -13.64
N LYS A 936 -18.00 7.29 -13.66
CA LYS A 936 -17.60 8.58 -14.23
C LYS A 936 -17.95 8.73 -15.70
N MET A 937 -17.71 7.66 -16.50
CA MET A 937 -18.04 7.67 -17.92
C MET A 937 -19.55 7.65 -18.18
N ARG A 938 -20.33 7.04 -17.29
CA ARG A 938 -21.80 6.98 -17.37
C ARG A 938 -22.44 8.31 -16.99
N GLU A 939 -21.90 8.99 -15.97
CA GLU A 939 -22.37 10.28 -15.47
C GLU A 939 -22.04 11.46 -16.38
N ALA A 940 -21.06 11.32 -17.27
CA ALA A 940 -20.68 12.38 -18.21
C ALA A 940 -21.86 12.74 -19.14
N ALA A 941 -22.03 14.03 -19.44
CA ALA A 941 -23.08 14.51 -20.35
C ALA A 941 -23.05 13.77 -21.68
N PRO A 942 -24.21 13.54 -22.34
CA PRO A 942 -24.27 12.75 -23.58
C PRO A 942 -23.33 13.25 -24.67
N GLU A 943 -23.17 14.58 -24.79
CA GLU A 943 -22.32 15.27 -25.77
C GLU A 943 -20.83 15.21 -25.43
N THR A 944 -20.44 14.82 -24.21
CA THR A 944 -19.03 14.74 -23.79
C THR A 944 -18.30 13.66 -24.59
N LEU A 945 -17.19 14.02 -25.19
CA LEU A 945 -16.28 13.08 -25.86
C LEU A 945 -15.60 12.20 -24.81
N LEU A 946 -15.85 10.90 -24.84
CA LEU A 946 -15.16 9.97 -23.96
C LEU A 946 -13.85 9.53 -24.65
N ALA A 947 -12.72 9.66 -23.94
CA ALA A 947 -11.41 9.37 -24.47
C ALA A 947 -10.64 8.34 -23.63
N ALA A 948 -9.98 7.39 -24.30
CA ALA A 948 -9.07 6.43 -23.67
C ALA A 948 -8.06 5.87 -24.70
N CYS A 949 -6.77 5.83 -24.36
CA CYS A 949 -5.71 5.36 -25.27
C CYS A 949 -5.66 3.84 -25.44
N GLY A 950 -6.04 3.05 -24.44
CA GLY A 950 -5.98 1.59 -24.49
C GLY A 950 -7.26 0.96 -25.05
N ILE A 951 -7.16 -0.02 -25.94
CA ILE A 951 -8.30 -0.80 -26.47
C ILE A 951 -9.11 -1.47 -25.35
N SER A 952 -8.42 -2.05 -24.37
CA SER A 952 -9.07 -2.67 -23.20
C SER A 952 -9.97 -1.69 -22.45
N CYS A 953 -9.54 -0.44 -22.31
CA CYS A 953 -10.33 0.60 -21.65
C CYS A 953 -11.56 0.98 -22.46
N ARG A 954 -11.40 1.14 -23.79
CA ARG A 954 -12.53 1.48 -24.69
C ARG A 954 -13.60 0.38 -24.70
N HIS A 955 -13.17 -0.89 -24.77
CA HIS A 955 -14.11 -2.02 -24.67
C HIS A 955 -14.84 -2.07 -23.33
N GLN A 956 -14.11 -1.88 -22.21
CA GLN A 956 -14.73 -1.89 -20.88
C GLN A 956 -15.77 -0.77 -20.73
N ILE A 957 -15.47 0.43 -21.24
CA ILE A 957 -16.37 1.56 -21.21
C ILE A 957 -17.61 1.26 -22.07
N ALA A 958 -17.41 0.74 -23.29
CA ALA A 958 -18.53 0.40 -24.19
C ALA A 958 -19.46 -0.65 -23.57
N ASP A 959 -18.91 -1.75 -23.06
CA ASP A 959 -19.69 -2.83 -22.45
C ASP A 959 -20.39 -2.40 -21.14
N GLY A 960 -19.72 -1.58 -20.33
CA GLY A 960 -20.22 -1.21 -18.99
C GLY A 960 -21.14 0.01 -18.99
N THR A 961 -21.11 0.85 -20.05
CA THR A 961 -21.87 2.11 -20.09
C THR A 961 -22.78 2.24 -21.31
N GLY A 962 -22.58 1.41 -22.35
CA GLY A 962 -23.22 1.57 -23.66
C GLY A 962 -22.72 2.77 -24.48
N ARG A 963 -21.64 3.44 -24.04
CA ARG A 963 -21.08 4.63 -24.69
C ARG A 963 -19.73 4.31 -25.33
N GLU A 964 -19.50 4.85 -26.54
CA GLU A 964 -18.22 4.71 -27.23
C GLU A 964 -17.17 5.67 -26.64
N ALA A 965 -16.02 5.14 -26.23
CA ALA A 965 -14.84 5.92 -25.95
C ALA A 965 -13.88 5.84 -27.15
N ARG A 966 -13.24 6.96 -27.50
CA ARG A 966 -12.36 7.07 -28.67
C ARG A 966 -10.90 7.15 -28.26
N HIS A 967 -10.02 6.67 -29.14
CA HIS A 967 -8.60 6.98 -29.01
C HIS A 967 -8.36 8.47 -29.24
N ILE A 968 -7.48 9.10 -28.45
CA ILE A 968 -7.21 10.55 -28.55
C ILE A 968 -6.78 10.97 -29.97
N VAL A 969 -6.07 10.10 -30.68
CA VAL A 969 -5.62 10.37 -32.06
C VAL A 969 -6.79 10.58 -33.00
N ARG A 970 -7.93 9.88 -32.83
CA ARG A 970 -9.15 10.07 -33.63
C ARG A 970 -9.76 11.43 -33.38
N ILE A 971 -9.78 11.88 -32.13
CA ILE A 971 -10.28 13.21 -31.76
C ILE A 971 -9.42 14.31 -32.38
N LEU A 972 -8.09 14.13 -32.35
CA LEU A 972 -7.16 15.06 -33.01
C LEU A 972 -7.29 15.06 -34.53
N ASP A 973 -7.50 13.89 -35.15
CA ASP A 973 -7.68 13.77 -36.60
C ASP A 973 -8.98 14.47 -37.07
N GLU A 974 -10.07 14.30 -36.33
CA GLU A 974 -11.37 14.96 -36.62
C GLU A 974 -11.29 16.50 -36.44
N ALA A 975 -10.51 16.95 -35.45
CA ALA A 975 -10.28 18.37 -35.21
C ALA A 975 -9.31 18.99 -36.22
N SER A 976 -8.41 18.18 -36.81
CA SER A 976 -7.37 18.69 -37.72
C SER A 976 -7.98 19.15 -39.07
N THR A 977 -7.42 20.23 -39.61
CA THR A 977 -7.78 20.76 -40.93
C THR A 977 -6.75 20.32 -41.96
N LEU A 978 -7.18 20.22 -43.23
CA LEU A 978 -6.32 19.89 -44.36
C LEU A 978 -5.28 21.01 -44.61
#